data_deed048d1cc34a88fd780163f68f26f7
#
_entry.id   deed048d1cc34a88fd780163f68f26f7
#
_cell.length_a   1.000
_cell.length_b   1.000
_cell.length_c   1.000
_cell.angle_alpha   90.00
_cell.angle_beta   90.00
_cell.angle_gamma   90.00
#
_symmetry.space_group_name_H-M   'P 1'
#
loop_
_entity.id
_entity.type
_entity.pdbx_description
1 polymer ?
#
loop_
_entity_poly.entity_id
_entity_poly.type
_entity_poly.pdbx_seq_one_letter_code
_entity_poly.pdbx_strand_id
1 'polypeptide(L)'
;MLHVVKRDGRDARFNTDKISNAIKRTAQEIGYDISESQVLGIIQKVLNYIEMSGKSHVSVEEIQNLVQKALNDSGLKNISMAYSNYRAERTRVREIKSDLMRAISKIGVETDRDNANVGNNFSSKLLRIASESNKWHNLSIMPKHLAKAHENGDIYYHDLDSYNLTTNCLHIPTRMVLERGFNTGYGTINTPKRIESAAELSCILLQSSQNDMFGGQSHPDFDNDISIFVHPTREEIRKEYEELGVASDKIEKLTEKKLKARIHQAMQGIIYNLNTMHSRAGSQVPFSSVNLGLPDSNDAALVCEIFLKEYEKGLGKGEQPIFPNIIFRVKEGVNRDVDDPYFYLYELACRVAAKRMNPTFMNIDADFNKEYYERGYKPATMGCRTYLMSNVNGEPGCAGRGNIAPVTINLPRIGILAKGSEEKFFRILHKRLETCKEALLHRYDVLKKLKVKDLPFVAGQGLMRGSEGLNQEDSIEPVLKQGTWGIGFIGLAEALIALTGKHHGESEKSRELGLKIISYIRQYTDRVTEETQLNWSCYATPAEGLSGKFIKHDKRAFGKIKDVTDKDYYTNSYHVPVYYPISIKNKIEIEAPYHKICNAGHISYLEVDDCPDGETIMNILNYAYKHTNISYLGINFHIRYCKCCGTYLHSNELACVNCGSSDIQGISRVTGYLSLDERFGPGKSAERKDRVSHVGNNHKAYKI
;
A
#
# COMPACT_ATOMS: atom_id res chain seq x y z
N MET A 1 4.22 -34.51 -50.18
CA MET A 1 5.15 -33.65 -49.37
C MET A 1 4.40 -33.29 -48.09
N LEU A 2 5.00 -33.49 -46.91
CA LEU A 2 4.31 -33.27 -45.63
C LEU A 2 4.32 -31.78 -45.26
N HIS A 3 3.17 -31.24 -44.88
CA HIS A 3 2.98 -29.86 -44.49
C HIS A 3 2.55 -29.74 -43.04
N VAL A 4 2.93 -28.64 -42.40
CA VAL A 4 2.57 -28.31 -41.02
C VAL A 4 1.66 -27.10 -41.04
N VAL A 5 0.42 -27.28 -40.55
CA VAL A 5 -0.49 -26.18 -40.31
C VAL A 5 -0.06 -25.51 -38.99
N LYS A 6 0.44 -24.28 -39.08
CA LYS A 6 0.81 -23.47 -37.92
C LYS A 6 -0.46 -23.04 -37.19
N ARG A 7 -0.30 -22.63 -35.91
CA ARG A 7 -1.41 -22.18 -35.06
C ARG A 7 -2.14 -20.92 -35.54
N ASP A 8 -1.47 -20.13 -36.40
CA ASP A 8 -2.03 -18.94 -37.06
C ASP A 8 -2.69 -19.28 -38.41
N GLY A 9 -2.88 -20.56 -38.71
CA GLY A 9 -3.48 -21.07 -39.94
C GLY A 9 -2.53 -21.12 -41.16
N ARG A 10 -1.31 -20.58 -41.04
CA ARG A 10 -0.35 -20.63 -42.16
C ARG A 10 0.21 -22.04 -42.36
N ASP A 11 0.38 -22.40 -43.60
CA ASP A 11 1.01 -23.64 -44.01
C ASP A 11 2.54 -23.51 -44.15
N ALA A 12 3.28 -24.52 -43.71
CA ALA A 12 4.73 -24.54 -43.77
C ALA A 12 5.25 -25.96 -44.06
N ARG A 13 6.42 -26.09 -44.70
CA ARG A 13 7.06 -27.40 -44.86
C ARG A 13 7.42 -28.00 -43.49
N PHE A 14 7.22 -29.32 -43.38
CA PHE A 14 7.65 -30.09 -42.23
C PHE A 14 9.18 -30.03 -42.09
N ASN A 15 9.68 -29.78 -40.86
CA ASN A 15 11.10 -29.70 -40.56
C ASN A 15 11.42 -30.47 -39.28
N THR A 16 12.24 -31.50 -39.42
CA THR A 16 12.67 -32.39 -38.33
C THR A 16 13.60 -31.75 -37.34
N ASP A 17 14.38 -30.72 -37.75
CA ASP A 17 15.31 -30.02 -36.85
C ASP A 17 14.61 -29.34 -35.71
N LYS A 18 13.37 -28.89 -35.90
CA LYS A 18 12.58 -28.28 -34.83
C LYS A 18 12.19 -29.28 -33.75
N ILE A 19 11.94 -30.53 -34.13
CA ILE A 19 11.65 -31.63 -33.22
C ILE A 19 12.94 -32.03 -32.51
N SER A 20 14.05 -32.20 -33.23
CA SER A 20 15.36 -32.50 -32.67
C SER A 20 15.77 -31.48 -31.60
N ASN A 21 15.74 -30.20 -31.97
CA ASN A 21 16.11 -29.12 -31.06
C ASN A 21 15.21 -29.04 -29.78
N ALA A 22 13.91 -29.32 -29.93
CA ALA A 22 13.00 -29.32 -28.80
C ALA A 22 13.29 -30.49 -27.85
N ILE A 23 13.57 -31.67 -28.35
CA ILE A 23 13.92 -32.85 -27.55
C ILE A 23 15.28 -32.65 -26.84
N LYS A 24 16.30 -32.17 -27.54
CA LYS A 24 17.64 -31.92 -26.97
C LYS A 24 17.60 -30.90 -25.87
N ARG A 25 16.90 -29.78 -26.05
CA ARG A 25 16.72 -28.76 -25.00
C ARG A 25 16.02 -29.31 -23.77
N THR A 26 14.95 -30.07 -23.99
CA THR A 26 14.21 -30.66 -22.86
C THR A 26 15.05 -31.70 -22.09
N ALA A 27 15.87 -32.49 -22.78
CA ALA A 27 16.80 -33.43 -22.14
C ALA A 27 17.88 -32.68 -21.35
N GLN A 28 18.43 -31.62 -21.92
CA GLN A 28 19.43 -30.78 -21.26
C GLN A 28 18.89 -30.11 -19.98
N GLU A 29 17.64 -29.62 -19.99
CA GLU A 29 16.99 -29.01 -18.82
C GLU A 29 16.87 -29.96 -17.62
N ILE A 30 16.77 -31.27 -17.85
CA ILE A 30 16.71 -32.30 -16.80
C ILE A 30 18.05 -33.02 -16.57
N GLY A 31 19.13 -32.50 -17.15
CA GLY A 31 20.46 -33.08 -17.01
C GLY A 31 20.62 -34.47 -17.66
N TYR A 32 19.80 -34.82 -18.65
CA TYR A 32 19.87 -36.09 -19.35
C TYR A 32 20.66 -35.94 -20.65
N ASP A 33 21.72 -36.73 -20.78
CA ASP A 33 22.52 -36.77 -22.00
C ASP A 33 21.87 -37.70 -23.03
N ILE A 34 21.14 -37.12 -23.98
CA ILE A 34 20.45 -37.85 -25.05
C ILE A 34 21.37 -37.95 -26.30
N SER A 35 21.62 -39.19 -26.76
CA SER A 35 22.44 -39.43 -27.93
C SER A 35 21.75 -39.01 -29.24
N GLU A 36 22.53 -38.64 -30.26
CA GLU A 36 22.02 -38.36 -31.61
C GLU A 36 21.18 -39.51 -32.16
N SER A 37 21.60 -40.76 -31.96
CA SER A 37 20.89 -41.96 -32.42
C SER A 37 19.52 -42.09 -31.77
N GLN A 38 19.37 -41.76 -30.47
CA GLN A 38 18.10 -41.75 -29.79
C GLN A 38 17.18 -40.67 -30.35
N VAL A 39 17.68 -39.44 -30.58
CA VAL A 39 16.89 -38.36 -31.17
C VAL A 39 16.39 -38.74 -32.56
N LEU A 40 17.26 -39.29 -33.42
CA LEU A 40 16.88 -39.75 -34.77
C LEU A 40 15.83 -40.88 -34.70
N GLY A 41 15.97 -41.82 -33.77
CA GLY A 41 15.00 -42.88 -33.54
C GLY A 41 13.61 -42.36 -33.15
N ILE A 42 13.55 -41.31 -32.31
CA ILE A 42 12.28 -40.65 -31.95
C ILE A 42 11.66 -39.96 -33.16
N ILE A 43 12.46 -39.20 -33.93
CA ILE A 43 12.01 -38.53 -35.16
C ILE A 43 11.44 -39.54 -36.16
N GLN A 44 12.11 -40.67 -36.36
CA GLN A 44 11.64 -41.72 -37.26
C GLN A 44 10.28 -42.30 -36.80
N LYS A 45 10.10 -42.52 -35.50
CA LYS A 45 8.80 -42.94 -34.93
C LYS A 45 7.70 -41.92 -35.21
N VAL A 46 8.00 -40.62 -35.03
CA VAL A 46 7.05 -39.54 -35.32
C VAL A 46 6.65 -39.54 -36.80
N LEU A 47 7.63 -39.68 -37.71
CA LEU A 47 7.37 -39.77 -39.15
C LEU A 47 6.49 -40.97 -39.48
N ASN A 48 6.79 -42.14 -38.92
CA ASN A 48 5.96 -43.36 -39.12
C ASN A 48 4.51 -43.18 -38.62
N TYR A 49 4.31 -42.54 -37.48
CA TYR A 49 2.96 -42.24 -36.99
C TYR A 49 2.20 -41.29 -37.90
N ILE A 50 2.87 -40.30 -38.49
CA ILE A 50 2.25 -39.36 -39.44
C ILE A 50 1.86 -40.14 -40.71
N GLU A 51 2.78 -40.94 -41.23
CA GLU A 51 2.55 -41.75 -42.42
C GLU A 51 1.37 -42.72 -42.25
N MET A 52 1.31 -43.44 -41.12
CA MET A 52 0.19 -44.30 -40.75
C MET A 52 -1.16 -43.57 -40.63
N SER A 53 -1.12 -42.25 -40.34
CA SER A 53 -2.36 -41.45 -40.28
C SER A 53 -2.91 -41.05 -41.65
N GLY A 54 -2.17 -41.24 -42.73
CA GLY A 54 -2.54 -40.89 -44.10
C GLY A 54 -2.69 -39.37 -44.35
N LYS A 55 -2.27 -38.50 -43.40
CA LYS A 55 -2.43 -37.05 -43.50
C LYS A 55 -1.27 -36.40 -44.20
N SER A 56 -1.55 -35.55 -45.19
CA SER A 56 -0.56 -34.68 -45.84
C SER A 56 -0.34 -33.35 -45.09
N HIS A 57 -1.28 -32.95 -44.24
CA HIS A 57 -1.22 -31.74 -43.41
C HIS A 57 -1.43 -32.12 -41.93
N VAL A 58 -0.49 -31.75 -41.09
CA VAL A 58 -0.50 -32.08 -39.65
C VAL A 58 -0.34 -30.79 -38.85
N SER A 59 -1.18 -30.59 -37.83
CA SER A 59 -1.07 -29.43 -36.97
C SER A 59 0.17 -29.51 -36.06
N VAL A 60 0.66 -28.35 -35.59
CA VAL A 60 1.73 -28.29 -34.58
C VAL A 60 1.39 -29.09 -33.34
N GLU A 61 0.12 -29.06 -32.92
CA GLU A 61 -0.35 -29.78 -31.71
C GLU A 61 -0.31 -31.30 -31.91
N GLU A 62 -0.75 -31.78 -33.07
CA GLU A 62 -0.66 -33.21 -33.41
C GLU A 62 0.79 -33.69 -33.42
N ILE A 63 1.72 -32.92 -34.04
CA ILE A 63 3.15 -33.27 -34.02
C ILE A 63 3.67 -33.36 -32.59
N GLN A 64 3.34 -32.43 -31.74
CA GLN A 64 3.78 -32.43 -30.34
C GLN A 64 3.23 -33.63 -29.55
N ASN A 65 1.98 -34.04 -29.82
CA ASN A 65 1.40 -35.27 -29.24
C ASN A 65 2.13 -36.52 -29.73
N LEU A 66 2.47 -36.57 -31.02
CA LEU A 66 3.22 -37.68 -31.60
C LEU A 66 4.66 -37.75 -31.05
N VAL A 67 5.32 -36.62 -30.82
CA VAL A 67 6.65 -36.56 -30.17
C VAL A 67 6.56 -37.11 -28.73
N GLN A 68 5.55 -36.72 -27.95
CA GLN A 68 5.36 -37.22 -26.61
C GLN A 68 5.07 -38.72 -26.59
N LYS A 69 4.26 -39.20 -27.52
CA LYS A 69 4.01 -40.64 -27.72
C LYS A 69 5.31 -41.39 -28.08
N ALA A 70 6.08 -40.90 -29.03
CA ALA A 70 7.34 -41.53 -29.46
C ALA A 70 8.39 -41.57 -28.35
N LEU A 71 8.45 -40.55 -27.47
CA LEU A 71 9.30 -40.53 -26.28
C LEU A 71 8.88 -41.61 -25.31
N ASN A 72 7.58 -41.76 -25.01
CA ASN A 72 7.06 -42.81 -24.15
C ASN A 72 7.33 -44.22 -24.71
N ASP A 73 7.06 -44.43 -26.00
CA ASP A 73 7.27 -45.71 -26.70
C ASP A 73 8.76 -46.05 -26.87
N SER A 74 9.65 -45.09 -26.62
CA SER A 74 11.11 -45.27 -26.54
C SER A 74 11.64 -45.47 -25.11
N GLY A 75 10.75 -45.57 -24.10
CA GLY A 75 11.12 -45.75 -22.69
C GLY A 75 11.65 -44.49 -22.02
N LEU A 76 11.67 -43.34 -22.69
CA LEU A 76 12.21 -42.06 -22.22
C LEU A 76 11.15 -41.26 -21.44
N LYS A 77 10.54 -41.89 -20.43
CA LYS A 77 9.40 -41.34 -19.66
C LYS A 77 9.73 -40.00 -19.00
N ASN A 78 10.94 -39.86 -18.46
CA ASN A 78 11.38 -38.62 -17.79
C ASN A 78 11.43 -37.45 -18.80
N ILE A 79 11.99 -37.70 -20.01
CA ILE A 79 12.04 -36.68 -21.06
C ILE A 79 10.64 -36.37 -21.58
N SER A 80 9.76 -37.40 -21.71
CA SER A 80 8.36 -37.19 -22.11
C SER A 80 7.61 -36.30 -21.13
N MET A 81 7.82 -36.51 -19.81
CA MET A 81 7.21 -35.69 -18.78
C MET A 81 7.75 -34.23 -18.78
N ALA A 82 9.05 -34.07 -18.91
CA ALA A 82 9.68 -32.76 -19.06
C ALA A 82 9.20 -32.01 -20.33
N TYR A 83 9.08 -32.74 -21.44
CA TYR A 83 8.56 -32.21 -22.70
C TYR A 83 7.09 -31.77 -22.59
N SER A 84 6.27 -32.50 -21.87
CA SER A 84 4.87 -32.12 -21.55
C SER A 84 4.83 -30.84 -20.71
N ASN A 85 5.68 -30.75 -19.70
CA ASN A 85 5.79 -29.55 -18.85
C ASN A 85 6.27 -28.32 -19.63
N TYR A 86 7.26 -28.49 -20.49
CA TYR A 86 7.75 -27.45 -21.40
C TYR A 86 6.64 -26.96 -22.35
N ARG A 87 5.85 -27.88 -22.94
CA ARG A 87 4.68 -27.50 -23.76
C ARG A 87 3.65 -26.70 -22.99
N ALA A 88 3.30 -27.17 -21.78
CA ALA A 88 2.33 -26.49 -20.93
C ALA A 88 2.80 -25.05 -20.61
N GLU A 89 4.09 -24.88 -20.29
CA GLU A 89 4.65 -23.55 -20.03
C GLU A 89 4.66 -22.65 -21.26
N ARG A 90 5.03 -23.16 -22.42
CA ARG A 90 4.96 -22.42 -23.68
C ARG A 90 3.54 -22.03 -24.07
N THR A 91 2.56 -22.86 -23.75
CA THR A 91 1.13 -22.55 -23.96
C THR A 91 0.68 -21.47 -22.99
N ARG A 92 1.04 -21.60 -21.72
CA ARG A 92 0.77 -20.60 -20.67
C ARG A 92 1.34 -19.21 -21.06
N VAL A 93 2.60 -19.12 -21.49
CA VAL A 93 3.22 -17.85 -21.93
C VAL A 93 2.49 -17.21 -23.11
N ARG A 94 1.92 -18.01 -24.02
CA ARG A 94 1.15 -17.49 -25.16
C ARG A 94 -0.24 -17.02 -24.78
N GLU A 95 -0.91 -17.74 -23.89
CA GLU A 95 -2.18 -17.34 -23.32
C GLU A 95 -2.03 -16.02 -22.56
N ILE A 96 -0.96 -15.89 -21.77
CA ILE A 96 -0.56 -14.65 -21.13
C ILE A 96 -0.47 -13.49 -22.13
N LYS A 97 0.27 -13.65 -23.25
CA LYS A 97 0.38 -12.62 -24.28
C LYS A 97 -0.97 -12.25 -24.90
N SER A 98 -1.86 -13.22 -25.11
CA SER A 98 -3.20 -12.97 -25.61
C SER A 98 -4.08 -12.24 -24.60
N ASP A 99 -3.97 -12.59 -23.32
CA ASP A 99 -4.69 -11.94 -22.23
C ASP A 99 -4.19 -10.53 -21.97
N LEU A 100 -2.87 -10.30 -22.07
CA LEU A 100 -2.29 -8.96 -22.02
C LEU A 100 -2.88 -8.05 -23.10
N MET A 101 -2.95 -8.50 -24.35
CA MET A 101 -3.52 -7.69 -25.43
C MET A 101 -5.01 -7.41 -25.23
N ARG A 102 -5.75 -8.36 -24.64
CA ARG A 102 -7.15 -8.15 -24.25
C ARG A 102 -7.27 -7.14 -23.09
N ALA A 103 -6.38 -7.20 -22.10
CA ALA A 103 -6.34 -6.23 -21.00
C ALA A 103 -6.02 -4.83 -21.52
N ILE A 104 -5.02 -4.68 -22.39
CA ILE A 104 -4.64 -3.40 -22.98
C ILE A 104 -5.80 -2.79 -23.79
N SER A 105 -6.52 -3.59 -24.59
CA SER A 105 -7.65 -3.09 -25.39
C SER A 105 -8.81 -2.58 -24.51
N LYS A 106 -9.00 -3.15 -23.33
CA LYS A 106 -10.00 -2.71 -22.36
C LYS A 106 -9.66 -1.39 -21.67
N ILE A 107 -8.38 -1.08 -21.45
CA ILE A 107 -7.93 0.15 -20.79
C ILE A 107 -8.45 1.42 -21.48
N GLY A 108 -8.66 1.37 -22.80
CA GLY A 108 -9.24 2.46 -23.58
C GLY A 108 -10.71 2.76 -23.25
N VAL A 109 -11.46 1.77 -22.78
CA VAL A 109 -12.93 1.79 -22.65
C VAL A 109 -13.39 1.68 -21.19
N GLU A 110 -12.71 0.91 -20.35
CA GLU A 110 -13.13 0.64 -18.97
C GLU A 110 -12.60 1.69 -17.98
N THR A 111 -13.47 2.11 -17.05
CA THR A 111 -13.17 3.01 -15.94
C THR A 111 -12.82 2.29 -14.64
N ASP A 112 -12.71 0.95 -14.65
CA ASP A 112 -12.39 0.17 -13.45
C ASP A 112 -10.97 0.53 -12.96
N ARG A 113 -10.86 0.95 -11.69
CA ARG A 113 -9.65 1.48 -11.09
C ARG A 113 -9.26 0.66 -9.88
N ASP A 114 -8.05 0.12 -9.88
CA ASP A 114 -7.47 -0.54 -8.70
C ASP A 114 -7.04 0.48 -7.62
N ASN A 115 -6.74 1.71 -8.03
CA ASN A 115 -6.26 2.80 -7.18
C ASN A 115 -7.06 4.07 -7.46
N ALA A 116 -7.73 4.60 -6.45
CA ALA A 116 -8.57 5.79 -6.55
C ALA A 116 -7.80 7.08 -6.90
N ASN A 117 -6.47 7.11 -6.72
CA ASN A 117 -5.64 8.27 -7.07
C ASN A 117 -5.33 8.36 -8.58
N VAL A 118 -5.48 7.28 -9.34
CA VAL A 118 -5.20 7.26 -10.79
C VAL A 118 -6.35 7.90 -11.57
N GLY A 119 -6.03 8.92 -12.37
CA GLY A 119 -6.98 9.59 -13.26
C GLY A 119 -7.36 8.76 -14.50
N ASN A 120 -8.05 9.41 -15.46
CA ASN A 120 -8.45 8.80 -16.73
C ASN A 120 -7.92 9.58 -17.96
N ASN A 121 -6.88 10.39 -17.77
CA ASN A 121 -6.22 11.15 -18.83
C ASN A 121 -5.22 10.28 -19.61
N PHE A 122 -4.58 10.86 -20.63
CA PHE A 122 -3.61 10.20 -21.49
C PHE A 122 -2.45 9.54 -20.70
N SER A 123 -1.82 10.29 -19.80
CA SER A 123 -0.69 9.81 -18.98
C SER A 123 -1.11 8.63 -18.07
N SER A 124 -2.31 8.69 -17.48
CA SER A 124 -2.86 7.60 -16.67
C SER A 124 -3.13 6.34 -17.51
N LYS A 125 -3.59 6.48 -18.76
CA LYS A 125 -3.79 5.35 -19.66
C LYS A 125 -2.47 4.70 -20.05
N LEU A 126 -1.42 5.49 -20.34
CA LEU A 126 -0.07 4.96 -20.61
C LEU A 126 0.50 4.23 -19.39
N LEU A 127 0.36 4.80 -18.19
CA LEU A 127 0.77 4.11 -16.96
C LEU A 127 0.06 2.76 -16.82
N ARG A 128 -1.25 2.69 -17.04
CA ARG A 128 -2.02 1.44 -16.94
C ARG A 128 -1.56 0.40 -17.95
N ILE A 129 -1.24 0.78 -19.18
CA ILE A 129 -0.68 -0.12 -20.20
C ILE A 129 0.68 -0.66 -19.76
N ALA A 130 1.57 0.22 -19.27
CA ALA A 130 2.88 -0.17 -18.76
C ALA A 130 2.76 -1.10 -17.54
N SER A 131 1.89 -0.76 -16.58
CA SER A 131 1.60 -1.58 -15.40
C SER A 131 1.11 -2.98 -15.77
N GLU A 132 0.13 -3.10 -16.67
CA GLU A 132 -0.35 -4.42 -17.12
C GLU A 132 0.75 -5.21 -17.81
N SER A 133 1.54 -4.57 -18.67
CA SER A 133 2.65 -5.24 -19.37
C SER A 133 3.68 -5.80 -18.38
N ASN A 134 4.05 -5.01 -17.36
CA ASN A 134 5.04 -5.44 -16.37
C ASN A 134 4.48 -6.48 -15.39
N LYS A 135 3.20 -6.42 -15.00
CA LYS A 135 2.55 -7.49 -14.23
C LYS A 135 2.67 -8.85 -14.92
N TRP A 136 2.35 -8.90 -16.21
CA TRP A 136 2.45 -10.13 -16.99
C TRP A 136 3.89 -10.62 -17.16
N HIS A 137 4.84 -9.69 -17.36
CA HIS A 137 6.26 -10.03 -17.36
C HIS A 137 6.66 -10.66 -16.02
N ASN A 138 6.34 -10.04 -14.90
CA ASN A 138 6.69 -10.53 -13.57
C ASN A 138 6.08 -11.90 -13.26
N LEU A 139 4.82 -12.13 -13.62
CA LEU A 139 4.20 -13.46 -13.50
C LEU A 139 4.90 -14.52 -14.36
N SER A 140 5.49 -14.13 -15.50
CA SER A 140 6.19 -15.06 -16.39
C SER A 140 7.58 -15.48 -15.87
N ILE A 141 8.26 -14.63 -15.10
CA ILE A 141 9.58 -14.91 -14.52
C ILE A 141 9.51 -15.57 -13.13
N MET A 142 8.37 -15.51 -12.47
CA MET A 142 8.15 -16.16 -11.18
C MET A 142 8.11 -17.69 -11.28
N PRO A 143 8.54 -18.42 -10.23
CA PRO A 143 8.27 -19.83 -10.08
C PRO A 143 6.77 -20.12 -10.27
N LYS A 144 6.45 -21.15 -11.05
CA LYS A 144 5.09 -21.47 -11.50
C LYS A 144 4.07 -21.57 -10.37
N HIS A 145 4.46 -22.19 -9.24
CA HIS A 145 3.56 -22.35 -8.10
C HIS A 145 3.26 -21.04 -7.39
N LEU A 146 4.21 -20.10 -7.37
CA LEU A 146 4.03 -18.76 -6.82
C LEU A 146 3.10 -17.91 -7.70
N ALA A 147 3.33 -17.91 -9.02
CA ALA A 147 2.44 -17.25 -9.96
C ALA A 147 1.01 -17.79 -9.87
N LYS A 148 0.84 -19.14 -9.81
CA LYS A 148 -0.47 -19.77 -9.63
C LYS A 148 -1.16 -19.41 -8.31
N ALA A 149 -0.41 -19.30 -7.22
CA ALA A 149 -0.98 -18.91 -5.93
C ALA A 149 -1.61 -17.50 -5.99
N HIS A 150 -0.99 -16.58 -6.74
CA HIS A 150 -1.55 -15.26 -7.03
C HIS A 150 -2.75 -15.32 -7.96
N GLU A 151 -2.61 -15.99 -9.11
CA GLU A 151 -3.65 -16.13 -10.13
C GLU A 151 -4.92 -16.80 -9.60
N ASN A 152 -4.77 -17.77 -8.69
CA ASN A 152 -5.88 -18.44 -8.05
C ASN A 152 -6.53 -17.62 -6.93
N GLY A 153 -5.90 -16.56 -6.45
CA GLY A 153 -6.36 -15.75 -5.33
C GLY A 153 -6.11 -16.39 -3.95
N ASP A 154 -5.10 -17.25 -3.83
CA ASP A 154 -4.63 -17.78 -2.54
C ASP A 154 -3.84 -16.75 -1.75
N ILE A 155 -2.99 -15.99 -2.48
CA ILE A 155 -2.22 -14.85 -2.02
C ILE A 155 -2.31 -13.72 -3.04
N TYR A 156 -1.89 -12.52 -2.65
CA TYR A 156 -1.82 -11.37 -3.55
C TYR A 156 -0.49 -10.63 -3.40
N TYR A 157 0.25 -10.53 -4.50
CA TYR A 157 1.40 -9.65 -4.57
C TYR A 157 0.93 -8.22 -4.76
N HIS A 158 1.25 -7.36 -3.82
CA HIS A 158 1.05 -5.93 -4.00
C HIS A 158 2.09 -5.36 -4.96
N ASP A 159 1.68 -4.36 -5.72
CA ASP A 159 2.56 -3.65 -6.65
C ASP A 159 3.32 -4.60 -7.60
N LEU A 160 2.59 -5.58 -8.15
CA LEU A 160 3.15 -6.58 -9.06
C LEU A 160 3.73 -5.95 -10.33
N ASP A 161 3.25 -4.78 -10.72
CA ASP A 161 3.77 -3.97 -11.82
C ASP A 161 5.13 -3.32 -11.54
N SER A 162 5.49 -3.15 -10.27
CA SER A 162 6.81 -2.66 -9.85
C SER A 162 7.69 -3.74 -9.20
N TYR A 163 7.28 -5.00 -9.25
CA TYR A 163 7.89 -6.13 -8.56
C TYR A 163 9.40 -6.24 -8.75
N ASN A 164 9.88 -6.01 -9.97
CA ASN A 164 11.29 -6.13 -10.38
C ASN A 164 12.00 -4.77 -10.54
N LEU A 165 11.32 -3.65 -10.27
CA LEU A 165 11.82 -2.33 -10.62
C LEU A 165 12.21 -1.48 -9.42
N THR A 166 11.52 -1.62 -8.28
CA THR A 166 11.72 -0.76 -7.13
C THR A 166 11.13 -1.35 -5.84
N THR A 167 11.39 -0.67 -4.73
CA THR A 167 10.77 -0.91 -3.42
C THR A 167 9.46 -0.13 -3.29
N ASN A 168 8.68 -0.38 -2.22
CA ASN A 168 7.33 0.19 -2.12
C ASN A 168 7.32 1.65 -1.62
N CYS A 169 7.71 1.93 -0.38
CA CYS A 169 7.52 3.23 0.25
C CYS A 169 8.71 3.67 1.13
N LEU A 170 8.75 4.95 1.53
CA LEU A 170 9.88 5.52 2.28
C LEU A 170 9.43 6.61 3.27
N HIS A 171 9.93 6.56 4.49
CA HIS A 171 10.02 7.70 5.39
C HIS A 171 11.26 8.52 5.05
N ILE A 172 11.09 9.69 4.47
CA ILE A 172 12.19 10.56 4.05
C ILE A 172 12.89 11.13 5.29
N PRO A 173 14.22 11.03 5.41
CA PRO A 173 14.97 11.66 6.49
C PRO A 173 15.10 13.16 6.23
N THR A 174 13.99 13.89 6.33
CA THR A 174 13.78 15.25 5.82
C THR A 174 14.80 16.23 6.35
N ARG A 175 14.98 16.27 7.67
CA ARG A 175 15.94 17.17 8.31
C ARG A 175 17.34 16.99 7.76
N MET A 176 17.83 15.73 7.75
CA MET A 176 19.17 15.40 7.25
C MET A 176 19.38 15.85 5.81
N VAL A 177 18.38 15.62 4.94
CA VAL A 177 18.50 15.97 3.51
C VAL A 177 18.45 17.49 3.30
N LEU A 178 17.59 18.21 4.03
CA LEU A 178 17.52 19.67 3.92
C LEU A 178 18.78 20.36 4.47
N GLU A 179 19.37 19.85 5.56
CA GLU A 179 20.58 20.40 6.15
C GLU A 179 21.82 20.25 5.25
N ARG A 180 21.94 19.16 4.49
CA ARG A 180 23.09 18.93 3.60
C ARG A 180 22.87 19.39 2.16
N GLY A 181 21.61 19.63 1.76
CA GLY A 181 21.23 19.78 0.36
C GLY A 181 21.16 18.43 -0.39
N PHE A 182 20.78 18.47 -1.65
CA PHE A 182 20.60 17.29 -2.50
C PHE A 182 20.68 17.63 -3.99
N ASN A 183 20.71 16.60 -4.85
CA ASN A 183 20.75 16.74 -6.31
C ASN A 183 19.66 15.89 -6.95
N THR A 184 18.86 16.46 -7.85
CA THR A 184 17.79 15.78 -8.58
C THR A 184 18.24 15.30 -9.98
N GLY A 185 19.53 15.37 -10.28
CA GLY A 185 20.10 14.98 -11.58
C GLY A 185 20.47 16.17 -12.49
N TYR A 186 19.99 17.38 -12.17
CA TYR A 186 20.23 18.59 -12.98
C TYR A 186 21.13 19.64 -12.28
N GLY A 187 21.44 19.45 -11.02
CA GLY A 187 22.25 20.37 -10.25
C GLY A 187 22.04 20.21 -8.75
N THR A 188 22.93 20.83 -7.98
CA THR A 188 22.90 20.78 -6.51
C THR A 188 21.95 21.84 -5.96
N ILE A 189 21.05 21.40 -5.10
CA ILE A 189 20.18 22.25 -4.29
C ILE A 189 20.85 22.42 -2.92
N ASN A 190 21.14 23.64 -2.56
CA ASN A 190 21.77 23.98 -1.29
C ASN A 190 20.77 23.94 -0.13
N THR A 191 21.29 23.90 1.10
CA THR A 191 20.51 24.05 2.34
C THR A 191 19.66 25.32 2.28
N PRO A 192 18.32 25.21 2.55
CA PRO A 192 17.45 26.38 2.60
C PRO A 192 17.85 27.33 3.75
N LYS A 193 17.65 28.62 3.56
CA LYS A 193 17.93 29.64 4.58
C LYS A 193 16.67 30.15 5.27
N ARG A 194 15.50 29.87 4.66
CA ARG A 194 14.20 30.43 5.08
C ARG A 194 13.17 29.33 5.14
N ILE A 195 12.13 29.55 5.93
CA ILE A 195 11.03 28.60 6.12
C ILE A 195 10.29 28.32 4.81
N GLU A 196 10.11 29.34 3.93
CA GLU A 196 9.43 29.16 2.65
C GLU A 196 10.21 28.22 1.73
N SER A 197 11.52 28.44 1.61
CA SER A 197 12.39 27.59 0.80
C SER A 197 12.44 26.16 1.36
N ALA A 198 12.46 25.99 2.69
CA ALA A 198 12.41 24.68 3.32
C ALA A 198 11.09 23.96 3.02
N ALA A 199 9.99 24.68 3.05
CA ALA A 199 8.65 24.16 2.69
C ALA A 199 8.58 23.70 1.23
N GLU A 200 9.08 24.51 0.29
CA GLU A 200 9.14 24.15 -1.13
C GLU A 200 10.05 22.93 -1.36
N LEU A 201 11.23 22.90 -0.76
CA LEU A 201 12.17 21.78 -0.90
C LEU A 201 11.61 20.50 -0.28
N SER A 202 10.82 20.57 0.80
CA SER A 202 10.15 19.40 1.37
C SER A 202 9.17 18.77 0.37
N CYS A 203 8.45 19.58 -0.41
CA CYS A 203 7.60 19.10 -1.50
C CYS A 203 8.42 18.44 -2.62
N ILE A 204 9.55 19.06 -3.00
CA ILE A 204 10.44 18.51 -4.03
C ILE A 204 11.03 17.16 -3.60
N LEU A 205 11.37 16.97 -2.31
CA LEU A 205 11.80 15.66 -1.79
C LEU A 205 10.76 14.59 -2.02
N LEU A 206 9.48 14.85 -1.70
CA LEU A 206 8.38 13.93 -1.94
C LEU A 206 8.21 13.64 -3.44
N GLN A 207 8.22 14.67 -4.26
CA GLN A 207 8.02 14.59 -5.72
C GLN A 207 9.14 13.82 -6.41
N SER A 208 10.40 14.11 -6.07
CA SER A 208 11.55 13.43 -6.65
C SER A 208 11.62 11.96 -6.22
N SER A 209 11.30 11.66 -4.96
CA SER A 209 11.21 10.28 -4.47
C SER A 209 10.16 9.45 -5.21
N GLN A 210 9.04 10.06 -5.65
CA GLN A 210 7.98 9.37 -6.39
C GLN A 210 8.37 8.96 -7.81
N ASN A 211 9.50 9.43 -8.35
CA ASN A 211 10.04 8.96 -9.61
C ASN A 211 10.76 7.61 -9.46
N ASP A 212 11.37 7.37 -8.30
CA ASP A 212 12.11 6.12 -8.03
C ASP A 212 11.25 5.06 -7.34
N MET A 213 10.13 5.45 -6.71
CA MET A 213 9.32 4.56 -5.87
C MET A 213 7.82 4.66 -6.19
N PHE A 214 7.13 3.53 -6.08
CA PHE A 214 5.70 3.46 -6.41
C PHE A 214 4.78 3.84 -5.23
N GLY A 215 5.12 3.46 -4.01
CA GLY A 215 4.26 3.62 -2.83
C GLY A 215 4.24 5.02 -2.22
N GLY A 216 3.76 5.12 -0.98
CA GLY A 216 3.67 6.38 -0.27
C GLY A 216 5.01 6.90 0.23
N GLN A 217 5.11 8.21 0.33
CA GLN A 217 6.25 8.93 0.91
C GLN A 217 5.80 9.70 2.14
N SER A 218 6.64 9.79 3.15
CA SER A 218 6.28 10.46 4.41
C SER A 218 7.40 11.32 4.96
N HIS A 219 7.02 12.47 5.53
CA HIS A 219 7.85 13.20 6.48
C HIS A 219 7.55 12.68 7.89
N PRO A 220 8.47 11.94 8.54
CA PRO A 220 8.18 11.25 9.79
C PRO A 220 8.12 12.16 11.03
N ASP A 221 8.69 13.37 10.97
CA ASP A 221 8.72 14.35 12.08
C ASP A 221 8.65 15.78 11.55
N PHE A 222 7.61 16.06 10.75
CA PHE A 222 7.50 17.24 9.89
C PHE A 222 7.65 18.56 10.62
N ASP A 223 6.92 18.75 11.74
CA ASP A 223 6.94 19.98 12.52
C ASP A 223 8.34 20.29 13.08
N ASN A 224 9.04 19.27 13.55
CA ASN A 224 10.42 19.42 14.06
C ASN A 224 11.44 19.61 12.93
N ASP A 225 11.29 18.86 11.83
CA ASP A 225 12.23 18.91 10.71
C ASP A 225 12.22 20.25 9.98
N ILE A 226 11.07 20.89 9.88
CA ILE A 226 10.92 22.19 9.19
C ILE A 226 11.18 23.37 10.14
N SER A 227 10.90 23.22 11.42
CA SER A 227 11.03 24.32 12.39
C SER A 227 12.45 24.86 12.56
N ILE A 228 13.49 24.08 12.23
CA ILE A 228 14.88 24.56 12.30
C ILE A 228 15.15 25.78 11.43
N PHE A 229 14.32 26.01 10.43
CA PHE A 229 14.40 27.17 9.52
C PHE A 229 13.58 28.37 9.98
N VAL A 230 12.84 28.26 11.10
CA VAL A 230 12.08 29.37 11.69
C VAL A 230 13.00 30.40 12.30
N HIS A 231 13.97 29.96 13.11
CA HIS A 231 14.93 30.87 13.76
C HIS A 231 15.76 31.71 12.75
N PRO A 232 16.39 31.14 11.72
CA PRO A 232 17.08 31.94 10.70
C PRO A 232 16.16 32.93 9.99
N THR A 233 14.90 32.55 9.74
CA THR A 233 13.91 33.46 9.14
C THR A 233 13.54 34.60 10.09
N ARG A 234 13.42 34.34 11.38
CA ARG A 234 13.17 35.37 12.42
C ARG A 234 14.29 36.36 12.50
N GLU A 235 15.55 35.93 12.53
CA GLU A 235 16.72 36.79 12.59
C GLU A 235 16.87 37.65 11.32
N GLU A 236 16.56 37.11 10.16
CA GLU A 236 16.53 37.90 8.92
C GLU A 236 15.50 39.04 8.99
N ILE A 237 14.29 38.75 9.44
CA ILE A 237 13.23 39.76 9.59
C ILE A 237 13.60 40.80 10.63
N ARG A 238 14.23 40.41 11.74
CA ARG A 238 14.69 41.31 12.79
C ARG A 238 15.71 42.29 12.24
N LYS A 239 16.75 41.80 11.56
CA LYS A 239 17.78 42.62 10.93
C LYS A 239 17.21 43.60 9.92
N GLU A 240 16.24 43.17 9.09
CA GLU A 240 15.57 44.05 8.14
C GLU A 240 14.89 45.23 8.85
N TYR A 241 14.22 45.02 9.99
CA TYR A 241 13.59 46.10 10.75
C TYR A 241 14.61 46.98 11.46
N GLU A 242 15.73 46.45 11.93
CA GLU A 242 16.85 47.21 12.50
C GLU A 242 17.48 48.15 11.45
N GLU A 243 17.75 47.61 10.24
CA GLU A 243 18.30 48.38 9.10
C GLU A 243 17.33 49.47 8.62
N LEU A 244 16.02 49.26 8.70
CA LEU A 244 15.00 50.24 8.38
C LEU A 244 14.79 51.30 9.49
N GLY A 245 15.50 51.21 10.60
CA GLY A 245 15.43 52.17 11.72
C GLY A 245 14.11 52.08 12.51
N VAL A 246 13.47 50.91 12.55
CA VAL A 246 12.28 50.70 13.38
C VAL A 246 12.61 50.84 14.86
N ALA A 247 11.77 51.50 15.65
CA ALA A 247 11.98 51.69 17.08
C ALA A 247 12.08 50.33 17.81
N SER A 248 13.09 50.16 18.66
CA SER A 248 13.48 48.88 19.30
C SER A 248 12.35 48.22 20.07
N ASP A 249 11.45 48.99 20.68
CA ASP A 249 10.26 48.49 21.38
C ASP A 249 9.21 47.86 20.46
N LYS A 250 9.27 48.08 19.15
CA LYS A 250 8.33 47.55 18.14
C LYS A 250 8.92 46.42 17.32
N ILE A 251 10.25 46.28 17.28
CA ILE A 251 10.92 45.31 16.42
C ILE A 251 10.41 43.88 16.71
N GLU A 252 10.41 43.44 17.95
CA GLU A 252 10.02 42.07 18.31
C GLU A 252 8.57 41.77 17.87
N LYS A 253 7.64 42.64 18.16
CA LYS A 253 6.22 42.51 17.80
C LYS A 253 6.03 42.46 16.29
N LEU A 254 6.73 43.27 15.53
CA LEU A 254 6.64 43.30 14.05
C LEU A 254 7.32 42.08 13.46
N THR A 255 8.46 41.66 14.01
CA THR A 255 9.17 40.42 13.60
C THR A 255 8.25 39.20 13.74
N GLU A 256 7.66 38.99 14.91
CA GLU A 256 6.77 37.85 15.14
C GLU A 256 5.50 37.90 14.25
N LYS A 257 4.95 39.09 14.02
CA LYS A 257 3.80 39.24 13.10
C LYS A 257 4.18 38.86 11.66
N LYS A 258 5.33 39.35 11.16
CA LYS A 258 5.83 39.06 9.80
C LYS A 258 6.23 37.60 9.67
N LEU A 259 6.90 37.03 10.68
CA LEU A 259 7.28 35.62 10.75
C LEU A 259 6.07 34.71 10.63
N LYS A 260 5.03 34.92 11.44
CA LYS A 260 3.78 34.13 11.37
C LYS A 260 3.15 34.20 9.98
N ALA A 261 3.10 35.38 9.37
CA ALA A 261 2.56 35.51 8.02
C ALA A 261 3.37 34.71 6.97
N ARG A 262 4.71 34.68 7.10
CA ARG A 262 5.60 33.88 6.22
C ARG A 262 5.39 32.39 6.44
N ILE A 263 5.26 31.93 7.69
CA ILE A 263 4.97 30.51 8.00
C ILE A 263 3.60 30.12 7.43
N HIS A 264 2.57 30.97 7.58
CA HIS A 264 1.25 30.73 6.97
C HIS A 264 1.36 30.55 5.46
N GLN A 265 2.08 31.41 4.77
CA GLN A 265 2.28 31.30 3.32
C GLN A 265 3.04 30.03 2.93
N ALA A 266 4.07 29.66 3.70
CA ALA A 266 4.84 28.45 3.47
C ALA A 266 3.97 27.17 3.63
N MET A 267 3.18 27.07 4.70
CA MET A 267 2.32 25.92 4.94
C MET A 267 1.17 25.81 3.93
N GLN A 268 0.57 26.95 3.54
CA GLN A 268 -0.40 27.00 2.45
C GLN A 268 0.21 26.48 1.14
N GLY A 269 1.45 26.90 0.84
CA GLY A 269 2.19 26.47 -0.34
C GLY A 269 2.37 24.95 -0.40
N ILE A 270 2.71 24.30 0.71
CA ILE A 270 2.80 22.83 0.81
C ILE A 270 1.46 22.17 0.47
N ILE A 271 0.38 22.64 1.12
CA ILE A 271 -0.95 22.04 0.93
C ILE A 271 -1.41 22.18 -0.52
N TYR A 272 -1.21 23.35 -1.12
CA TYR A 272 -1.58 23.58 -2.51
C TYR A 272 -0.73 22.75 -3.47
N ASN A 273 0.58 22.72 -3.28
CA ASN A 273 1.51 21.96 -4.10
C ASN A 273 1.15 20.45 -4.11
N LEU A 274 0.99 19.84 -2.93
CA LEU A 274 0.73 18.40 -2.81
C LEU A 274 -0.66 17.97 -3.31
N ASN A 275 -1.58 18.92 -3.58
CA ASN A 275 -2.90 18.64 -4.16
C ASN A 275 -3.01 19.01 -5.65
N THR A 276 -2.05 19.76 -6.20
CA THR A 276 -2.14 20.29 -7.57
C THR A 276 -1.00 19.87 -8.47
N MET A 277 0.20 19.61 -7.92
CA MET A 277 1.36 19.24 -8.73
C MET A 277 1.36 17.75 -9.06
N HIS A 278 1.05 17.43 -10.30
CA HIS A 278 1.00 16.05 -10.82
C HIS A 278 2.40 15.53 -11.18
N SER A 279 3.26 15.39 -10.19
CA SER A 279 4.67 14.97 -10.35
C SER A 279 4.87 13.45 -10.42
N ARG A 280 3.87 12.66 -10.05
CA ARG A 280 3.92 11.21 -10.08
C ARG A 280 3.41 10.65 -11.41
N ALA A 281 3.98 9.50 -11.85
CA ALA A 281 3.59 8.82 -13.08
C ALA A 281 2.05 8.65 -13.19
N GLY A 282 1.51 8.83 -14.39
CA GLY A 282 0.07 8.74 -14.64
C GLY A 282 -0.70 9.97 -14.19
N SER A 283 -0.07 11.14 -14.13
CA SER A 283 -0.68 12.40 -13.69
C SER A 283 -1.33 12.32 -12.32
N GLN A 284 -0.65 11.67 -11.38
CA GLN A 284 -1.06 11.60 -9.99
C GLN A 284 -0.34 12.68 -9.17
N VAL A 285 -1.01 13.18 -8.14
CA VAL A 285 -0.34 13.96 -7.08
C VAL A 285 0.46 13.01 -6.20
N PRO A 286 1.52 13.49 -5.49
CA PRO A 286 2.29 12.64 -4.60
C PRO A 286 1.42 11.98 -3.53
N PHE A 287 1.57 10.67 -3.36
CA PHE A 287 0.94 9.94 -2.25
C PHE A 287 1.73 10.20 -0.96
N SER A 288 1.42 11.32 -0.34
CA SER A 288 2.21 11.93 0.73
C SER A 288 1.54 11.85 2.10
N SER A 289 2.35 11.79 3.14
CA SER A 289 1.91 11.89 4.53
C SER A 289 2.89 12.71 5.37
N VAL A 290 2.37 13.33 6.43
CA VAL A 290 3.15 14.06 7.43
C VAL A 290 2.77 13.59 8.83
N ASN A 291 3.77 13.38 9.68
CA ASN A 291 3.60 13.09 11.09
C ASN A 291 4.00 14.34 11.89
N LEU A 292 3.14 14.76 12.80
CA LEU A 292 3.32 15.96 13.61
C LEU A 292 2.66 15.83 14.99
N GLY A 293 2.81 16.82 15.86
CA GLY A 293 2.14 16.87 17.17
C GLY A 293 3.04 16.56 18.36
N LEU A 294 4.33 16.22 18.17
CA LEU A 294 5.30 16.07 19.26
C LEU A 294 6.41 17.12 19.13
N PRO A 295 6.10 18.41 19.34
CA PRO A 295 7.08 19.47 19.13
C PRO A 295 8.19 19.42 20.19
N ASP A 296 9.45 19.55 19.74
CA ASP A 296 10.63 19.64 20.59
C ASP A 296 10.93 21.10 21.00
N SER A 297 10.22 22.06 20.41
CA SER A 297 10.39 23.49 20.64
C SER A 297 9.11 24.29 20.37
N ASN A 298 9.07 25.53 20.84
CA ASN A 298 7.97 26.45 20.53
C ASN A 298 7.88 26.77 19.02
N ASP A 299 9.01 26.77 18.30
CA ASP A 299 9.02 26.97 16.85
C ASP A 299 8.40 25.76 16.12
N ALA A 300 8.65 24.54 16.60
CA ALA A 300 7.99 23.35 16.07
C ALA A 300 6.48 23.35 16.37
N ALA A 301 6.09 23.75 17.58
CA ALA A 301 4.69 23.92 17.94
C ALA A 301 3.99 24.98 17.07
N LEU A 302 4.66 26.08 16.76
CA LEU A 302 4.15 27.13 15.87
C LEU A 302 3.96 26.61 14.43
N VAL A 303 4.90 25.82 13.90
CA VAL A 303 4.79 25.19 12.59
C VAL A 303 3.60 24.22 12.56
N CYS A 304 3.48 23.36 13.58
CA CYS A 304 2.35 22.42 13.73
C CYS A 304 1.02 23.16 13.76
N GLU A 305 0.90 24.19 14.60
CA GLU A 305 -0.31 25.01 14.72
C GLU A 305 -0.73 25.63 13.38
N ILE A 306 0.23 26.30 12.72
CA ILE A 306 -0.06 27.00 11.45
C ILE A 306 -0.37 26.01 10.34
N PHE A 307 0.33 24.86 10.27
CA PHE A 307 0.01 23.81 9.28
C PHE A 307 -1.42 23.29 9.42
N LEU A 308 -1.84 22.98 10.65
CA LEU A 308 -3.22 22.55 10.93
C LEU A 308 -4.25 23.61 10.56
N LYS A 309 -3.99 24.90 10.88
CA LYS A 309 -4.86 26.02 10.52
C LYS A 309 -4.98 26.22 9.01
N GLU A 310 -3.90 26.10 8.25
CA GLU A 310 -3.94 26.18 6.79
C GLU A 310 -4.67 24.97 6.18
N TYR A 311 -4.46 23.78 6.72
CA TYR A 311 -5.21 22.59 6.27
C TYR A 311 -6.72 22.71 6.58
N GLU A 312 -7.09 23.30 7.72
CA GLU A 312 -8.50 23.59 8.07
C GLU A 312 -9.17 24.52 7.08
N LYS A 313 -8.44 25.53 6.55
CA LYS A 313 -8.98 26.45 5.53
C LYS A 313 -9.32 25.72 4.23
N GLY A 314 -8.54 24.69 3.87
CA GLY A 314 -8.71 23.94 2.62
C GLY A 314 -8.06 24.63 1.42
N LEU A 315 -8.45 24.21 0.21
CA LEU A 315 -7.96 24.79 -1.04
C LEU A 315 -8.72 26.10 -1.36
N GLY A 316 -8.44 26.74 -2.47
CA GLY A 316 -8.83 28.11 -2.82
C GLY A 316 -10.27 28.55 -2.49
N LYS A 317 -11.27 27.69 -2.69
CA LYS A 317 -12.67 27.92 -2.31
C LYS A 317 -13.09 27.19 -1.04
N GLY A 318 -12.12 26.70 -0.26
CA GLY A 318 -12.38 25.88 0.92
C GLY A 318 -12.55 24.38 0.62
N GLU A 319 -12.22 23.92 -0.61
CA GLU A 319 -12.33 22.52 -0.97
C GLU A 319 -11.44 21.64 -0.09
N GLN A 320 -11.83 20.36 0.01
CA GLN A 320 -11.13 19.37 0.82
C GLN A 320 -9.74 19.03 0.26
N PRO A 321 -8.64 19.27 1.00
CA PRO A 321 -7.34 18.73 0.62
C PRO A 321 -7.36 17.20 0.76
N ILE A 322 -6.87 16.50 -0.26
CA ILE A 322 -6.73 15.04 -0.23
C ILE A 322 -5.38 14.64 0.38
N PHE A 323 -4.35 15.39 0.07
CA PHE A 323 -2.98 15.21 0.57
C PHE A 323 -2.44 16.49 1.24
N PRO A 324 -1.42 16.32 2.13
CA PRO A 324 -0.90 15.05 2.65
C PRO A 324 -1.90 14.41 3.62
N ASN A 325 -1.79 13.08 3.82
CA ASN A 325 -2.39 12.44 4.98
C ASN A 325 -1.69 12.96 6.23
N ILE A 326 -2.46 13.39 7.21
CA ILE A 326 -1.93 13.93 8.45
C ILE A 326 -2.07 12.90 9.56
N ILE A 327 -0.96 12.60 10.23
CA ILE A 327 -0.91 11.77 11.42
C ILE A 327 -0.55 12.65 12.60
N PHE A 328 -1.52 12.86 13.51
CA PHE A 328 -1.28 13.63 14.72
C PHE A 328 -0.94 12.68 15.88
N ARG A 329 0.21 12.89 16.50
CA ARG A 329 0.73 12.07 17.60
C ARG A 329 0.28 12.65 18.93
N VAL A 330 -0.37 11.81 19.76
CA VAL A 330 -0.90 12.18 21.07
C VAL A 330 -0.09 11.51 22.17
N LYS A 331 0.39 12.28 23.14
CA LYS A 331 1.28 11.82 24.21
C LYS A 331 0.95 12.53 25.54
N GLU A 332 0.79 11.73 26.62
CA GLU A 332 0.69 12.24 27.99
C GLU A 332 1.94 13.04 28.38
N GLY A 333 1.75 14.18 29.03
CA GLY A 333 2.83 15.09 29.42
C GLY A 333 3.34 15.98 28.28
N VAL A 334 2.79 15.85 27.06
CA VAL A 334 3.14 16.70 25.91
C VAL A 334 1.92 17.47 25.40
N ASN A 335 0.84 16.78 25.03
CA ASN A 335 -0.29 17.42 24.38
C ASN A 335 -1.66 16.74 24.67
N ARG A 336 -1.73 15.65 25.47
CA ARG A 336 -2.97 14.90 25.67
C ARG A 336 -3.89 15.49 26.74
N ASP A 337 -3.32 15.92 27.84
CA ASP A 337 -4.08 16.38 29.01
C ASP A 337 -4.10 17.91 29.09
N VAL A 338 -5.12 18.47 29.76
CA VAL A 338 -5.36 19.94 29.79
C VAL A 338 -4.18 20.72 30.31
N ASP A 339 -3.42 20.14 31.24
CA ASP A 339 -2.23 20.77 31.83
C ASP A 339 -0.96 20.59 31.01
N ASP A 340 -1.03 19.85 29.90
CA ASP A 340 0.13 19.64 29.01
C ASP A 340 0.47 20.91 28.23
N PRO A 341 1.77 21.20 28.01
CA PRO A 341 2.22 22.47 27.41
C PRO A 341 1.68 22.72 25.99
N TYR A 342 1.37 21.67 25.26
CA TYR A 342 0.88 21.75 23.88
C TYR A 342 -0.53 21.17 23.71
N PHE A 343 -1.34 21.11 24.77
CA PHE A 343 -2.71 20.61 24.70
C PHE A 343 -3.56 21.32 23.65
N TYR A 344 -3.38 22.62 23.48
CA TYR A 344 -4.09 23.41 22.45
C TYR A 344 -3.89 22.89 21.02
N LEU A 345 -2.76 22.20 20.73
CA LEU A 345 -2.52 21.57 19.44
C LEU A 345 -3.43 20.33 19.25
N TYR A 346 -3.66 19.58 20.31
CA TYR A 346 -4.57 18.44 20.27
C TYR A 346 -6.03 18.88 20.09
N GLU A 347 -6.47 19.93 20.81
CA GLU A 347 -7.80 20.54 20.57
C GLU A 347 -7.93 21.02 19.13
N LEU A 348 -6.91 21.71 18.59
CA LEU A 348 -6.89 22.17 17.20
C LEU A 348 -6.94 20.98 16.23
N ALA A 349 -6.17 19.92 16.46
CA ALA A 349 -6.17 18.73 15.62
C ALA A 349 -7.54 18.04 15.60
N CYS A 350 -8.20 17.92 16.74
CA CYS A 350 -9.57 17.38 16.84
C CYS A 350 -10.59 18.24 16.08
N ARG A 351 -10.48 19.59 16.20
CA ARG A 351 -11.33 20.51 15.42
C ARG A 351 -11.11 20.38 13.92
N VAL A 352 -9.86 20.28 13.49
CA VAL A 352 -9.52 20.07 12.07
C VAL A 352 -10.05 18.73 11.57
N ALA A 353 -9.89 17.68 12.38
CA ALA A 353 -10.41 16.35 12.03
C ALA A 353 -11.93 16.33 11.90
N ALA A 354 -12.65 17.05 12.77
CA ALA A 354 -14.09 17.22 12.70
C ALA A 354 -14.58 17.84 11.38
N LYS A 355 -13.78 18.72 10.80
CA LYS A 355 -14.09 19.40 9.53
C LYS A 355 -13.58 18.67 8.31
N ARG A 356 -12.39 18.06 8.42
CA ARG A 356 -11.61 17.57 7.27
C ARG A 356 -11.40 16.05 7.25
N MET A 357 -11.90 15.30 8.25
CA MET A 357 -11.63 13.86 8.41
C MET A 357 -10.11 13.52 8.51
N ASN A 358 -9.29 14.51 8.59
CA ASN A 358 -7.86 14.50 8.87
C ASN A 358 -7.55 15.56 9.94
N PRO A 359 -6.61 15.29 10.86
CA PRO A 359 -5.71 14.15 10.97
C PRO A 359 -6.38 12.84 11.43
N THR A 360 -5.62 11.73 11.26
CA THR A 360 -5.77 10.50 12.05
C THR A 360 -4.85 10.59 13.26
N PHE A 361 -5.13 9.83 14.33
CA PHE A 361 -4.49 10.02 15.62
C PHE A 361 -3.70 8.80 16.07
N MET A 362 -2.43 9.00 16.39
CA MET A 362 -1.53 7.97 16.93
C MET A 362 -1.33 8.16 18.42
N ASN A 363 -1.67 7.14 19.20
CA ASN A 363 -1.43 7.09 20.63
C ASN A 363 0.01 6.65 20.92
N ILE A 364 0.82 7.56 21.43
CA ILE A 364 2.23 7.28 21.76
C ILE A 364 2.35 6.51 23.08
N ASP A 365 1.35 6.61 23.95
CA ASP A 365 1.32 5.92 25.24
C ASP A 365 0.87 4.45 25.14
N ALA A 366 0.37 4.00 23.97
CA ALA A 366 0.13 2.59 23.72
C ALA A 366 1.44 1.79 23.80
N ASP A 367 1.44 0.61 24.43
CA ASP A 367 2.64 -0.23 24.66
C ASP A 367 3.53 -0.35 23.42
N PHE A 368 2.89 -0.51 22.27
CA PHE A 368 3.55 -0.70 20.98
C PHE A 368 4.40 0.51 20.54
N ASN A 369 3.97 1.74 20.88
CA ASN A 369 4.66 2.99 20.54
C ASN A 369 5.56 3.46 21.68
N LYS A 370 5.12 3.25 22.93
CA LYS A 370 5.77 3.76 24.12
C LYS A 370 7.20 3.26 24.27
N GLU A 371 7.44 1.97 24.00
CA GLU A 371 8.77 1.38 24.07
C GLU A 371 9.80 2.13 23.18
N TYR A 372 9.41 2.49 21.96
CA TYR A 372 10.30 3.22 21.05
C TYR A 372 10.46 4.67 21.46
N TYR A 373 9.39 5.33 21.91
CA TYR A 373 9.45 6.72 22.35
C TYR A 373 10.36 6.89 23.56
N GLU A 374 10.27 6.01 24.56
CA GLU A 374 11.15 6.03 25.75
C GLU A 374 12.64 5.76 25.40
N ARG A 375 12.90 5.12 24.29
CA ARG A 375 14.26 4.94 23.74
C ARG A 375 14.74 6.11 22.86
N GLY A 376 13.97 7.18 22.77
CA GLY A 376 14.29 8.37 21.99
C GLY A 376 13.90 8.34 20.52
N TYR A 377 13.15 7.32 20.08
CA TYR A 377 12.65 7.22 18.71
C TYR A 377 11.19 7.66 18.64
N LYS A 378 10.88 8.65 17.81
CA LYS A 378 9.49 9.09 17.59
C LYS A 378 8.76 8.14 16.64
N PRO A 379 7.72 7.41 17.10
CA PRO A 379 6.90 6.59 16.23
C PRO A 379 6.22 7.42 15.14
N ALA A 380 6.22 6.87 13.92
CA ALA A 380 5.57 7.47 12.78
C ALA A 380 4.99 6.38 11.86
N THR A 381 3.99 6.75 11.07
CA THR A 381 3.41 5.89 10.05
C THR A 381 3.32 6.63 8.71
N MET A 382 3.20 5.87 7.62
CA MET A 382 3.09 6.47 6.30
C MET A 382 1.94 5.85 5.49
N GLY A 383 1.52 6.58 4.46
CA GLY A 383 0.44 6.17 3.59
C GLY A 383 -0.84 5.92 4.37
N CYS A 384 -1.30 4.68 4.34
CA CYS A 384 -2.50 4.29 5.05
C CYS A 384 -2.23 3.91 6.51
N ARG A 385 -1.21 3.09 6.76
CA ARG A 385 -0.93 2.54 8.10
C ARG A 385 0.43 1.85 8.23
N THR A 386 1.35 2.03 7.28
CA THR A 386 2.64 1.34 7.30
C THR A 386 3.49 1.80 8.48
N TYR A 387 3.90 0.86 9.32
CA TYR A 387 4.68 1.06 10.54
C TYR A 387 5.93 0.20 10.52
N LEU A 388 7.09 0.75 10.90
CA LEU A 388 8.38 0.06 10.80
C LEU A 388 9.43 0.63 11.78
N MET A 389 9.20 0.47 13.08
CA MET A 389 10.14 0.96 14.09
C MET A 389 11.27 -0.03 14.40
N SER A 390 10.96 -1.33 14.54
CA SER A 390 11.97 -2.37 14.79
C SER A 390 12.92 -2.54 13.62
N ASN A 391 14.18 -2.90 13.90
CA ASN A 391 15.19 -3.16 12.89
C ASN A 391 16.24 -4.16 13.42
N VAL A 392 16.35 -5.35 12.81
CA VAL A 392 17.35 -6.35 13.18
C VAL A 392 18.71 -6.09 12.54
N ASN A 393 18.78 -5.17 11.58
CA ASN A 393 20.00 -4.82 10.84
C ASN A 393 20.57 -3.44 11.22
N GLY A 394 20.18 -2.90 12.37
CA GLY A 394 20.65 -1.58 12.81
C GLY A 394 19.73 -0.94 13.84
N GLU A 395 19.89 0.34 14.04
CA GLU A 395 19.09 1.10 15.00
C GLU A 395 17.61 1.14 14.63
N PRO A 396 16.70 1.09 15.62
CA PRO A 396 15.29 1.33 15.43
C PRO A 396 14.99 2.68 14.77
N GLY A 397 13.72 2.91 14.50
CA GLY A 397 13.26 4.17 13.91
C GLY A 397 12.92 4.03 12.42
N CYS A 398 12.15 4.97 11.93
CA CYS A 398 11.55 4.89 10.59
C CYS A 398 12.27 5.75 9.53
N ALA A 399 12.96 6.83 9.90
CA ALA A 399 13.63 7.73 8.96
C ALA A 399 14.66 6.98 8.07
N GLY A 400 14.56 7.18 6.76
CA GLY A 400 15.37 6.48 5.76
C GLY A 400 14.94 5.03 5.50
N ARG A 401 13.81 4.57 6.05
CA ARG A 401 13.33 3.19 5.92
C ARG A 401 11.94 3.14 5.32
N GLY A 402 11.61 2.00 4.74
CA GLY A 402 10.30 1.77 4.14
C GLY A 402 9.92 0.30 4.08
N ASN A 403 8.69 0.03 3.69
CA ASN A 403 8.26 -1.31 3.33
C ASN A 403 8.84 -1.65 1.95
N ILE A 404 9.57 -2.76 1.85
CA ILE A 404 10.14 -3.21 0.58
C ILE A 404 9.06 -3.86 -0.28
N ALA A 405 8.32 -4.79 0.30
CA ALA A 405 7.28 -5.53 -0.40
C ALA A 405 6.28 -6.17 0.57
N PRO A 406 4.97 -6.03 0.34
CA PRO A 406 3.94 -6.81 1.01
C PRO A 406 3.35 -7.91 0.12
N VAL A 407 2.98 -9.04 0.74
CA VAL A 407 2.14 -10.09 0.17
C VAL A 407 0.97 -10.35 1.11
N THR A 408 -0.24 -10.47 0.59
CA THR A 408 -1.45 -10.64 1.41
C THR A 408 -2.09 -12.00 1.23
N ILE A 409 -2.48 -12.63 2.35
CA ILE A 409 -3.17 -13.93 2.42
C ILE A 409 -4.68 -13.72 2.33
N ASN A 410 -5.36 -14.59 1.59
CA ASN A 410 -6.81 -14.69 1.54
C ASN A 410 -7.32 -15.59 2.69
N LEU A 411 -7.60 -15.02 3.87
CA LEU A 411 -8.09 -15.78 5.02
C LEU A 411 -9.48 -16.41 4.79
N PRO A 412 -10.47 -15.73 4.16
CA PRO A 412 -11.77 -16.31 3.86
C PRO A 412 -11.67 -17.64 3.10
N ARG A 413 -10.82 -17.70 2.08
CA ARG A 413 -10.58 -18.93 1.32
C ARG A 413 -10.09 -20.08 2.22
N ILE A 414 -9.19 -19.79 3.15
CA ILE A 414 -8.69 -20.80 4.10
C ILE A 414 -9.84 -21.27 4.98
N GLY A 415 -10.68 -20.36 5.48
CA GLY A 415 -11.88 -20.69 6.24
C GLY A 415 -12.84 -21.64 5.49
N ILE A 416 -13.15 -21.30 4.24
CA ILE A 416 -14.02 -22.16 3.36
C ILE A 416 -13.41 -23.54 3.18
N LEU A 417 -12.11 -23.63 2.87
CA LEU A 417 -11.40 -24.89 2.65
C LEU A 417 -11.27 -25.73 3.92
N ALA A 418 -11.24 -25.11 5.08
CA ALA A 418 -11.14 -25.77 6.38
C ALA A 418 -12.43 -26.52 6.76
N LYS A 419 -13.60 -26.07 6.24
CA LYS A 419 -14.91 -26.73 6.50
C LYS A 419 -15.20 -26.90 8.00
N GLY A 420 -15.01 -25.85 8.79
CA GLY A 420 -15.25 -25.84 10.24
C GLY A 420 -14.15 -26.49 11.10
N SER A 421 -13.09 -27.03 10.51
CA SER A 421 -11.97 -27.64 11.27
C SER A 421 -10.88 -26.60 11.53
N GLU A 422 -10.67 -26.25 12.80
CA GLU A 422 -9.61 -25.35 13.23
C GLU A 422 -8.21 -25.93 12.91
N GLU A 423 -7.96 -27.21 13.17
CA GLU A 423 -6.68 -27.87 12.87
C GLU A 423 -6.36 -27.76 11.37
N LYS A 424 -7.35 -28.06 10.52
CA LYS A 424 -7.19 -27.97 9.07
C LYS A 424 -6.94 -26.52 8.62
N PHE A 425 -7.59 -25.55 9.27
CA PHE A 425 -7.34 -24.12 9.02
C PHE A 425 -5.89 -23.74 9.25
N PHE A 426 -5.35 -24.05 10.42
CA PHE A 426 -3.95 -23.73 10.74
C PHE A 426 -2.95 -24.46 9.86
N ARG A 427 -3.22 -25.70 9.47
CA ARG A 427 -2.40 -26.43 8.51
C ARG A 427 -2.34 -25.76 7.13
N ILE A 428 -3.50 -25.29 6.63
CA ILE A 428 -3.56 -24.55 5.35
C ILE A 428 -2.90 -23.18 5.50
N LEU A 429 -3.16 -22.47 6.60
CA LEU A 429 -2.56 -21.17 6.90
C LEU A 429 -1.03 -21.28 6.91
N HIS A 430 -0.48 -22.28 7.60
CA HIS A 430 0.97 -22.53 7.61
C HIS A 430 1.54 -22.70 6.19
N LYS A 431 0.87 -23.51 5.36
CA LYS A 431 1.28 -23.68 3.96
C LYS A 431 1.24 -22.38 3.17
N ARG A 432 0.26 -21.49 3.42
CA ARG A 432 0.19 -20.17 2.77
C ARG A 432 1.27 -19.22 3.26
N LEU A 433 1.62 -19.29 4.53
CA LEU A 433 2.73 -18.53 5.10
C LEU A 433 4.06 -18.94 4.46
N GLU A 434 4.32 -20.25 4.29
CA GLU A 434 5.50 -20.72 3.55
C GLU A 434 5.51 -20.22 2.09
N THR A 435 4.35 -20.22 1.43
CA THR A 435 4.24 -19.65 0.07
C THR A 435 4.55 -18.15 0.05
N CYS A 436 4.09 -17.37 1.05
CA CYS A 436 4.40 -15.95 1.18
C CYS A 436 5.88 -15.71 1.45
N LYS A 437 6.51 -16.52 2.33
CA LYS A 437 7.95 -16.47 2.61
C LYS A 437 8.75 -16.67 1.32
N GLU A 438 8.47 -17.75 0.60
CA GLU A 438 9.14 -18.05 -0.67
C GLU A 438 8.96 -16.93 -1.71
N ALA A 439 7.74 -16.38 -1.78
CA ALA A 439 7.40 -15.28 -2.67
C ALA A 439 8.22 -14.01 -2.41
N LEU A 440 8.35 -13.64 -1.14
CA LEU A 440 9.09 -12.44 -0.74
C LEU A 440 10.61 -12.66 -0.86
N LEU A 441 11.12 -13.85 -0.57
CA LEU A 441 12.52 -14.20 -0.81
C LEU A 441 12.86 -14.19 -2.30
N HIS A 442 11.96 -14.67 -3.18
CA HIS A 442 12.15 -14.55 -4.61
C HIS A 442 12.21 -13.07 -5.05
N ARG A 443 11.35 -12.21 -4.49
CA ARG A 443 11.41 -10.77 -4.77
C ARG A 443 12.70 -10.14 -4.25
N TYR A 444 13.18 -10.56 -3.08
CA TYR A 444 14.49 -10.14 -2.57
C TYR A 444 15.61 -10.46 -3.56
N ASP A 445 15.64 -11.70 -4.07
CA ASP A 445 16.63 -12.14 -5.06
C ASP A 445 16.56 -11.40 -6.41
N VAL A 446 15.38 -10.91 -6.76
CA VAL A 446 15.18 -10.05 -7.94
C VAL A 446 15.69 -8.63 -7.66
N LEU A 447 15.25 -8.02 -6.55
CA LEU A 447 15.57 -6.63 -6.22
C LEU A 447 17.04 -6.40 -5.85
N LYS A 448 17.74 -7.38 -5.24
CA LYS A 448 19.16 -7.23 -4.92
C LYS A 448 20.07 -7.10 -6.16
N LYS A 449 19.53 -7.36 -7.36
CA LYS A 449 20.27 -7.14 -8.64
C LYS A 449 20.21 -5.69 -9.09
N LEU A 450 19.30 -4.89 -8.53
CA LEU A 450 19.25 -3.45 -8.79
C LEU A 450 20.47 -2.78 -8.17
N LYS A 451 20.91 -1.72 -8.85
CA LYS A 451 22.04 -0.90 -8.45
C LYS A 451 21.57 0.46 -7.96
N VAL A 452 22.42 1.19 -7.27
CA VAL A 452 22.13 2.56 -6.81
C VAL A 452 21.69 3.46 -7.95
N LYS A 453 22.29 3.33 -9.13
CA LYS A 453 21.93 4.09 -10.34
C LYS A 453 20.50 3.83 -10.86
N ASP A 454 19.87 2.71 -10.47
CA ASP A 454 18.49 2.38 -10.84
C ASP A 454 17.48 3.12 -9.93
N LEU A 455 17.94 3.62 -8.78
CA LEU A 455 17.19 4.45 -7.83
C LEU A 455 17.99 5.73 -7.52
N PRO A 456 18.22 6.60 -8.54
CA PRO A 456 19.24 7.66 -8.49
C PRO A 456 18.98 8.72 -7.43
N PHE A 457 17.72 8.95 -7.05
CA PHE A 457 17.38 9.91 -6.03
C PHE A 457 17.33 9.26 -4.64
N VAL A 458 16.49 8.25 -4.42
CA VAL A 458 16.28 7.73 -3.07
C VAL A 458 17.49 6.95 -2.53
N ALA A 459 18.18 6.17 -3.36
CA ALA A 459 19.42 5.49 -3.00
C ALA A 459 20.64 6.36 -3.32
N GLY A 460 20.69 6.95 -4.54
CA GLY A 460 21.83 7.73 -5.00
C GLY A 460 22.10 9.01 -4.22
N GLN A 461 21.08 9.59 -3.58
CA GLN A 461 21.21 10.74 -2.68
C GLN A 461 21.22 10.33 -1.20
N GLY A 462 21.28 9.03 -0.87
CA GLY A 462 21.36 8.56 0.52
C GLY A 462 20.13 8.86 1.35
N LEU A 463 18.93 8.88 0.75
CA LEU A 463 17.67 9.00 1.49
C LEU A 463 17.28 7.66 2.13
N MET A 464 17.73 6.54 1.56
CA MET A 464 17.47 5.20 2.07
C MET A 464 18.60 4.75 2.98
N ARG A 465 18.27 4.36 4.21
CA ARG A 465 19.23 3.78 5.15
C ARG A 465 19.87 2.53 4.54
N GLY A 466 21.19 2.43 4.63
CA GLY A 466 21.99 1.37 4.00
C GLY A 466 22.47 1.73 2.59
N SER A 467 22.15 2.92 2.07
CA SER A 467 22.72 3.43 0.81
C SER A 467 23.90 4.37 1.04
N GLU A 468 24.19 4.71 2.29
CA GLU A 468 25.29 5.61 2.66
C GLU A 468 26.64 5.00 2.22
N GLY A 469 27.41 5.75 1.44
CA GLY A 469 28.73 5.33 0.95
C GLY A 469 28.73 4.32 -0.20
N LEU A 470 27.57 3.93 -0.72
CA LEU A 470 27.49 3.10 -1.93
C LEU A 470 27.78 3.91 -3.19
N ASN A 471 28.44 3.28 -4.15
CA ASN A 471 28.67 3.85 -5.49
C ASN A 471 27.50 3.50 -6.41
N GLN A 472 27.41 4.19 -7.57
CA GLN A 472 26.33 4.01 -8.55
C GLN A 472 26.19 2.56 -9.08
N GLU A 473 27.28 1.80 -9.13
CA GLU A 473 27.31 0.41 -9.63
C GLU A 473 27.12 -0.63 -8.51
N ASP A 474 27.06 -0.22 -7.25
CA ASP A 474 26.85 -1.11 -6.13
C ASP A 474 25.39 -1.57 -6.04
N SER A 475 25.19 -2.79 -5.53
CA SER A 475 23.85 -3.34 -5.27
C SER A 475 23.15 -2.59 -4.15
N ILE A 476 21.80 -2.46 -4.26
CA ILE A 476 20.96 -1.93 -3.19
C ILE A 476 20.67 -2.96 -2.07
N GLU A 477 21.32 -4.12 -2.06
CA GLU A 477 21.09 -5.16 -1.04
C GLU A 477 21.19 -4.64 0.41
N PRO A 478 22.13 -3.75 0.79
CA PRO A 478 22.17 -3.17 2.13
C PRO A 478 20.90 -2.40 2.48
N VAL A 479 20.28 -1.72 1.50
CA VAL A 479 19.00 -1.01 1.67
C VAL A 479 17.85 -2.01 1.91
N LEU A 480 17.81 -3.12 1.16
CA LEU A 480 16.79 -4.14 1.30
C LEU A 480 16.77 -4.79 2.69
N LYS A 481 17.93 -4.87 3.37
CA LYS A 481 18.07 -5.37 4.75
C LYS A 481 17.50 -4.38 5.77
N GLN A 482 17.48 -3.09 5.49
CA GLN A 482 16.94 -2.08 6.39
C GLN A 482 15.41 -1.97 6.33
N GLY A 483 14.80 -2.27 5.20
CA GLY A 483 13.36 -2.20 5.02
C GLY A 483 12.60 -3.40 5.56
N THR A 484 11.26 -3.35 5.51
CA THR A 484 10.40 -4.43 6.03
C THR A 484 9.81 -5.28 4.89
N TRP A 485 9.60 -6.58 5.18
CA TRP A 485 8.99 -7.60 4.33
C TRP A 485 7.68 -8.03 4.97
N GLY A 486 6.56 -7.55 4.41
CA GLY A 486 5.25 -7.68 5.04
C GLY A 486 4.46 -8.90 4.59
N ILE A 487 4.01 -9.74 5.54
CA ILE A 487 2.96 -10.72 5.30
C ILE A 487 1.65 -10.16 5.83
N GLY A 488 0.75 -9.84 4.91
CA GLY A 488 -0.54 -9.24 5.21
C GLY A 488 -1.69 -10.24 5.15
N PHE A 489 -2.85 -9.79 5.59
CA PHE A 489 -4.10 -10.56 5.54
C PHE A 489 -5.31 -9.65 5.37
N ILE A 490 -6.40 -10.21 4.80
CA ILE A 490 -7.74 -9.60 4.81
C ILE A 490 -8.80 -10.64 5.11
N GLY A 491 -10.00 -10.20 5.47
CA GLY A 491 -11.17 -11.04 5.59
C GLY A 491 -11.17 -11.93 6.84
N LEU A 492 -10.59 -11.46 7.95
CA LEU A 492 -10.65 -12.22 9.21
C LEU A 492 -12.09 -12.53 9.61
N ALA A 493 -13.00 -11.56 9.46
CA ALA A 493 -14.40 -11.73 9.80
C ALA A 493 -15.06 -12.87 9.01
N GLU A 494 -14.89 -12.88 7.69
CA GLU A 494 -15.46 -13.91 6.81
C GLU A 494 -14.80 -15.29 7.03
N ALA A 495 -13.50 -15.32 7.35
CA ALA A 495 -12.81 -16.55 7.73
C ALA A 495 -13.38 -17.16 9.03
N LEU A 496 -13.67 -16.32 10.02
CA LEU A 496 -14.29 -16.74 11.27
C LEU A 496 -15.72 -17.22 11.06
N ILE A 497 -16.52 -16.53 10.24
CA ILE A 497 -17.86 -16.98 9.88
C ILE A 497 -17.79 -18.36 9.20
N ALA A 498 -16.89 -18.58 8.26
CA ALA A 498 -16.71 -19.86 7.60
C ALA A 498 -16.29 -21.00 8.54
N LEU A 499 -15.60 -20.67 9.66
CA LEU A 499 -15.14 -21.64 10.67
C LEU A 499 -16.16 -21.90 11.77
N THR A 500 -16.84 -20.86 12.26
CA THR A 500 -17.62 -20.90 13.50
C THR A 500 -19.08 -20.50 13.32
N GLY A 501 -19.46 -19.95 12.18
CA GLY A 501 -20.77 -19.36 11.89
C GLY A 501 -20.92 -17.91 12.37
N LYS A 502 -19.93 -17.32 13.04
CA LYS A 502 -19.97 -15.96 13.58
C LYS A 502 -18.61 -15.26 13.46
N HIS A 503 -18.62 -13.94 13.22
CA HIS A 503 -17.39 -13.17 13.27
C HIS A 503 -17.05 -12.70 14.69
N HIS A 504 -15.85 -12.12 14.86
CA HIS A 504 -15.29 -11.69 16.15
C HIS A 504 -16.05 -10.52 16.83
N GLY A 505 -16.92 -9.82 16.11
CA GLY A 505 -17.84 -8.83 16.69
C GLY A 505 -19.09 -9.43 17.35
N GLU A 506 -19.41 -10.73 17.06
CA GLU A 506 -20.64 -11.39 17.49
C GLU A 506 -20.43 -12.41 18.60
N SER A 507 -19.20 -12.92 18.78
CA SER A 507 -18.93 -14.05 19.66
C SER A 507 -17.54 -13.96 20.28
N GLU A 508 -17.44 -14.16 21.60
CA GLU A 508 -16.17 -14.22 22.33
C GLU A 508 -15.27 -15.34 21.82
N LYS A 509 -15.84 -16.53 21.57
CA LYS A 509 -15.10 -17.66 20.98
C LYS A 509 -14.48 -17.30 19.64
N SER A 510 -15.22 -16.57 18.78
CA SER A 510 -14.69 -16.11 17.49
C SER A 510 -13.64 -15.02 17.68
N ARG A 511 -13.78 -14.17 18.69
CA ARG A 511 -12.77 -13.17 19.05
C ARG A 511 -11.45 -13.80 19.49
N GLU A 512 -11.49 -14.79 20.38
CA GLU A 512 -10.32 -15.56 20.81
C GLU A 512 -9.64 -16.26 19.64
N LEU A 513 -10.43 -16.92 18.79
CA LEU A 513 -9.92 -17.58 17.59
C LEU A 513 -9.29 -16.59 16.60
N GLY A 514 -9.90 -15.42 16.42
CA GLY A 514 -9.36 -14.34 15.59
C GLY A 514 -7.99 -13.87 16.08
N LEU A 515 -7.85 -13.63 17.37
CA LEU A 515 -6.58 -13.27 18.00
C LEU A 515 -5.53 -14.40 17.81
N LYS A 516 -5.92 -15.67 18.00
CA LYS A 516 -5.06 -16.82 17.79
C LYS A 516 -4.55 -16.90 16.35
N ILE A 517 -5.42 -16.66 15.35
CA ILE A 517 -5.05 -16.69 13.93
C ILE A 517 -4.00 -15.61 13.63
N ILE A 518 -4.23 -14.38 14.04
CA ILE A 518 -3.32 -13.27 13.73
C ILE A 518 -2.02 -13.39 14.55
N SER A 519 -2.08 -13.85 15.79
CA SER A 519 -0.88 -14.18 16.59
C SER A 519 -0.04 -15.25 15.94
N TYR A 520 -0.64 -16.26 15.31
CA TYR A 520 0.06 -17.28 14.56
C TYR A 520 0.86 -16.71 13.37
N ILE A 521 0.25 -15.77 12.62
CA ILE A 521 0.94 -15.07 11.53
C ILE A 521 2.11 -14.25 12.09
N ARG A 522 1.91 -13.55 13.20
CA ARG A 522 2.96 -12.75 13.85
C ARG A 522 4.12 -13.62 14.32
N GLN A 523 3.88 -14.70 15.04
CA GLN A 523 4.89 -15.64 15.51
C GLN A 523 5.66 -16.26 14.34
N TYR A 524 4.98 -16.51 13.23
CA TYR A 524 5.63 -16.98 12.01
C TYR A 524 6.61 -15.94 11.46
N THR A 525 6.19 -14.68 11.34
CA THR A 525 7.05 -13.59 10.83
C THR A 525 8.24 -13.34 11.76
N ASP A 526 8.06 -13.41 13.08
CA ASP A 526 9.15 -13.25 14.05
C ASP A 526 10.20 -14.36 13.89
N ARG A 527 9.76 -15.63 13.77
CA ARG A 527 10.66 -16.76 13.51
C ARG A 527 11.43 -16.61 12.18
N VAL A 528 10.74 -16.22 11.11
CA VAL A 528 11.40 -16.00 9.81
C VAL A 528 12.40 -14.84 9.87
N THR A 529 12.15 -13.82 10.70
CA THR A 529 13.13 -12.77 10.97
C THR A 529 14.41 -13.32 11.58
N GLU A 530 14.30 -14.19 12.57
CA GLU A 530 15.44 -14.87 13.19
C GLU A 530 16.20 -15.76 12.20
N GLU A 531 15.47 -16.52 11.37
CA GLU A 531 16.04 -17.43 10.37
C GLU A 531 16.79 -16.69 9.25
N THR A 532 16.27 -15.58 8.77
CA THR A 532 16.76 -14.91 7.54
C THR A 532 17.53 -13.63 7.80
N GLN A 533 17.46 -13.10 9.02
CA GLN A 533 18.02 -11.79 9.38
C GLN A 533 17.49 -10.64 8.49
N LEU A 534 16.24 -10.76 8.02
CA LEU A 534 15.48 -9.69 7.35
C LEU A 534 14.34 -9.23 8.26
N ASN A 535 13.89 -8.00 8.13
CA ASN A 535 12.81 -7.44 8.95
C ASN A 535 11.43 -7.92 8.45
N TRP A 536 11.03 -9.13 8.83
CA TRP A 536 9.68 -9.64 8.53
C TRP A 536 8.65 -9.07 9.48
N SER A 537 7.42 -8.90 9.00
CA SER A 537 6.39 -8.28 9.81
C SER A 537 4.97 -8.71 9.41
N CYS A 538 4.06 -8.72 10.40
CA CYS A 538 2.64 -9.00 10.23
C CYS A 538 1.89 -7.72 9.89
N TYR A 539 1.17 -7.68 8.76
CA TYR A 539 0.56 -6.49 8.21
C TYR A 539 -0.97 -6.57 8.14
N ALA A 540 -1.64 -5.65 8.82
CA ALA A 540 -3.08 -5.47 8.64
C ALA A 540 -3.32 -4.76 7.29
N THR A 541 -3.45 -5.54 6.22
CA THR A 541 -3.44 -5.03 4.84
C THR A 541 -4.47 -3.93 4.59
N PRO A 542 -4.08 -2.76 4.06
CA PRO A 542 -5.01 -1.75 3.57
C PRO A 542 -5.57 -2.19 2.19
N ALA A 543 -6.59 -3.04 2.20
CA ALA A 543 -7.15 -3.58 0.97
C ALA A 543 -8.05 -2.53 0.29
N GLU A 544 -7.61 -2.01 -0.83
CA GLU A 544 -8.38 -1.15 -1.71
C GLU A 544 -9.11 -2.00 -2.77
N GLY A 545 -8.55 -2.17 -3.96
CA GLY A 545 -9.11 -3.05 -4.99
C GLY A 545 -9.07 -4.54 -4.62
N LEU A 546 -8.13 -4.94 -3.76
CA LEU A 546 -7.95 -6.34 -3.35
C LEU A 546 -9.17 -6.94 -2.65
N SER A 547 -9.88 -6.16 -1.84
CA SER A 547 -11.11 -6.62 -1.16
C SER A 547 -12.14 -7.18 -2.16
N GLY A 548 -12.30 -6.52 -3.31
CA GLY A 548 -13.18 -6.97 -4.39
C GLY A 548 -12.57 -8.06 -5.28
N LYS A 549 -11.23 -8.14 -5.40
CA LYS A 549 -10.57 -9.15 -6.24
C LYS A 549 -10.65 -10.55 -5.63
N PHE A 550 -10.29 -10.71 -4.36
CA PHE A 550 -10.33 -12.01 -3.71
C PHE A 550 -11.73 -12.62 -3.69
N ILE A 551 -12.74 -11.83 -3.36
CA ILE A 551 -14.10 -12.35 -3.34
C ILE A 551 -14.61 -12.79 -4.74
N LYS A 552 -14.17 -12.12 -5.82
CA LYS A 552 -14.48 -12.54 -7.19
C LYS A 552 -13.87 -13.90 -7.51
N HIS A 553 -12.63 -14.17 -7.06
CA HIS A 553 -11.97 -15.46 -7.19
C HIS A 553 -12.72 -16.54 -6.41
N ASP A 554 -13.14 -16.26 -5.19
CA ASP A 554 -13.78 -17.21 -4.32
C ASP A 554 -15.22 -17.50 -4.76
N LYS A 555 -15.97 -16.50 -5.24
CA LYS A 555 -17.28 -16.70 -5.86
C LYS A 555 -17.20 -17.63 -7.09
N ARG A 556 -16.14 -17.50 -7.91
CA ARG A 556 -15.94 -18.40 -9.06
C ARG A 556 -15.60 -19.83 -8.64
N ALA A 557 -14.82 -20.00 -7.55
CA ALA A 557 -14.35 -21.31 -7.10
C ALA A 557 -15.36 -22.05 -6.25
N PHE A 558 -16.15 -21.36 -5.41
CA PHE A 558 -16.99 -21.95 -4.37
C PHE A 558 -18.46 -21.54 -4.46
N GLY A 559 -18.82 -20.62 -5.36
CA GLY A 559 -20.15 -20.05 -5.44
C GLY A 559 -20.44 -19.00 -4.35
N LYS A 560 -21.72 -18.66 -4.19
CA LYS A 560 -22.19 -17.75 -3.13
C LYS A 560 -22.39 -18.53 -1.84
N ILE A 561 -21.65 -18.19 -0.81
CA ILE A 561 -21.77 -18.69 0.57
C ILE A 561 -22.28 -17.54 1.41
N LYS A 562 -23.41 -17.76 2.10
CA LYS A 562 -24.07 -16.76 2.95
C LYS A 562 -23.10 -16.19 3.98
N ASP A 563 -23.09 -14.86 4.13
CA ASP A 563 -22.27 -14.07 5.03
C ASP A 563 -20.74 -14.24 4.83
N VAL A 564 -20.29 -14.98 3.80
CA VAL A 564 -18.87 -15.17 3.46
C VAL A 564 -18.56 -14.64 2.07
N THR A 565 -19.24 -15.13 1.01
CA THR A 565 -18.96 -14.71 -0.38
C THR A 565 -20.17 -14.05 -1.06
N ASP A 566 -21.23 -13.72 -0.37
CA ASP A 566 -22.46 -13.16 -0.94
C ASP A 566 -22.37 -11.64 -1.21
N LYS A 567 -21.46 -10.92 -0.55
CA LYS A 567 -21.15 -9.49 -0.82
C LYS A 567 -20.19 -9.31 -2.00
N ASP A 568 -19.87 -8.06 -2.36
CA ASP A 568 -18.93 -7.75 -3.45
C ASP A 568 -17.54 -7.32 -2.94
N TYR A 569 -17.27 -7.50 -1.66
CA TYR A 569 -16.00 -7.21 -1.00
C TYR A 569 -15.79 -8.13 0.20
N TYR A 570 -14.52 -8.30 0.61
CA TYR A 570 -14.15 -8.83 1.92
C TYR A 570 -13.79 -7.71 2.87
N THR A 571 -14.04 -7.92 4.15
CA THR A 571 -13.68 -6.99 5.23
C THR A 571 -12.17 -6.76 5.27
N ASN A 572 -11.74 -5.51 5.40
CA ASN A 572 -10.32 -5.17 5.53
C ASN A 572 -9.73 -5.77 6.80
N SER A 573 -8.55 -6.37 6.68
CA SER A 573 -7.72 -6.84 7.79
C SER A 573 -8.51 -7.55 8.91
N TYR A 574 -8.38 -7.05 10.16
CA TYR A 574 -9.05 -7.54 11.37
C TYR A 574 -10.30 -6.74 11.75
N HIS A 575 -10.76 -5.80 10.91
CA HIS A 575 -11.90 -4.96 11.29
C HIS A 575 -13.17 -5.77 11.53
N VAL A 576 -13.98 -5.30 12.48
CA VAL A 576 -15.39 -5.70 12.53
C VAL A 576 -16.06 -5.23 11.25
N PRO A 577 -16.88 -6.08 10.58
CA PRO A 577 -17.50 -5.72 9.31
C PRO A 577 -18.25 -4.38 9.36
N VAL A 578 -18.06 -3.56 8.33
CA VAL A 578 -18.62 -2.19 8.27
C VAL A 578 -20.15 -2.15 8.26
N TYR A 579 -20.81 -3.25 7.90
CA TYR A 579 -22.26 -3.41 7.92
C TYR A 579 -22.81 -3.87 9.27
N TYR A 580 -21.95 -4.26 10.21
CA TYR A 580 -22.38 -4.79 11.49
C TYR A 580 -22.63 -3.64 12.49
N PRO A 581 -23.87 -3.54 13.04
CA PRO A 581 -24.18 -2.49 14.01
C PRO A 581 -23.49 -2.80 15.34
N ILE A 582 -22.53 -1.96 15.71
CA ILE A 582 -21.75 -2.09 16.94
C ILE A 582 -21.51 -0.70 17.53
N SER A 583 -21.45 -0.59 18.86
CA SER A 583 -21.08 0.67 19.51
C SER A 583 -19.60 0.99 19.31
N ILE A 584 -19.25 2.30 19.35
CA ILE A 584 -17.85 2.78 19.32
C ILE A 584 -17.02 2.05 20.37
N LYS A 585 -17.51 1.97 21.61
CA LYS A 585 -16.84 1.30 22.73
C LYS A 585 -16.51 -0.15 22.41
N ASN A 586 -17.51 -0.95 22.04
CA ASN A 586 -17.30 -2.37 21.77
C ASN A 586 -16.36 -2.61 20.57
N LYS A 587 -16.46 -1.77 19.53
CA LYS A 587 -15.56 -1.88 18.37
C LYS A 587 -14.10 -1.63 18.76
N ILE A 588 -13.84 -0.57 19.53
CA ILE A 588 -12.50 -0.24 20.02
C ILE A 588 -11.94 -1.40 20.87
N GLU A 589 -12.74 -1.92 21.82
CA GLU A 589 -12.32 -3.02 22.71
C GLU A 589 -12.01 -4.32 21.94
N ILE A 590 -12.76 -4.60 20.87
CA ILE A 590 -12.54 -5.78 20.02
C ILE A 590 -11.30 -5.62 19.15
N GLU A 591 -11.07 -4.44 18.57
CA GLU A 591 -9.99 -4.22 17.61
C GLU A 591 -8.64 -3.88 18.27
N ALA A 592 -8.63 -3.27 19.44
CA ALA A 592 -7.40 -2.83 20.12
C ALA A 592 -6.33 -3.94 20.32
N PRO A 593 -6.67 -5.18 20.69
CA PRO A 593 -5.65 -6.22 20.86
C PRO A 593 -4.86 -6.56 19.59
N TYR A 594 -5.44 -6.37 18.40
CA TYR A 594 -4.77 -6.62 17.12
C TYR A 594 -3.66 -5.61 16.82
N HIS A 595 -3.73 -4.39 17.39
CA HIS A 595 -2.73 -3.34 17.17
C HIS A 595 -1.34 -3.77 17.63
N LYS A 596 -1.24 -4.45 18.78
CA LYS A 596 0.02 -4.97 19.30
C LYS A 596 0.59 -6.12 18.42
N ILE A 597 -0.29 -6.90 17.79
CA ILE A 597 0.09 -8.07 17.00
C ILE A 597 0.58 -7.63 15.61
N CYS A 598 -0.09 -6.67 14.98
CA CYS A 598 0.19 -6.23 13.60
C CYS A 598 1.32 -5.19 13.56
N ASN A 599 2.57 -5.62 13.65
CA ASN A 599 3.76 -4.75 13.77
C ASN A 599 4.21 -4.07 12.47
N ALA A 600 3.68 -4.47 11.30
CA ALA A 600 3.95 -3.80 10.03
C ALA A 600 3.00 -2.63 9.74
N GLY A 601 1.95 -2.49 10.54
CA GLY A 601 0.96 -1.43 10.40
C GLY A 601 -0.47 -1.89 10.66
N HIS A 602 -1.20 -1.02 11.29
CA HIS A 602 -2.59 -1.22 11.71
C HIS A 602 -3.26 0.14 11.89
N ILE A 603 -4.58 0.16 11.88
CA ILE A 603 -5.42 1.30 12.23
C ILE A 603 -6.83 0.79 12.48
N SER A 604 -7.57 1.43 13.37
CA SER A 604 -9.01 1.24 13.50
C SER A 604 -9.78 2.45 13.02
N TYR A 605 -10.94 2.23 12.41
CA TYR A 605 -11.82 3.30 11.94
C TYR A 605 -13.15 3.26 12.65
N LEU A 606 -13.61 4.43 13.07
CA LEU A 606 -14.93 4.62 13.65
C LEU A 606 -15.79 5.38 12.65
N GLU A 607 -16.89 4.76 12.24
CA GLU A 607 -17.87 5.37 11.34
C GLU A 607 -18.88 6.17 12.20
N VAL A 608 -19.05 7.45 11.91
CA VAL A 608 -20.05 8.32 12.54
C VAL A 608 -21.01 8.88 11.49
N ASP A 609 -22.24 9.20 11.86
CA ASP A 609 -23.30 9.56 10.91
C ASP A 609 -23.08 10.90 10.25
N ASP A 610 -22.75 11.92 11.05
CA ASP A 610 -22.55 13.30 10.61
C ASP A 610 -21.18 13.82 11.06
N CYS A 611 -20.79 14.99 10.56
CA CYS A 611 -19.58 15.67 11.00
C CYS A 611 -19.64 15.88 12.51
N PRO A 612 -18.85 15.17 13.31
CA PRO A 612 -18.76 15.38 14.74
C PRO A 612 -18.13 16.75 15.02
N ASP A 613 -18.29 17.31 16.20
CA ASP A 613 -17.46 18.43 16.65
C ASP A 613 -16.11 17.96 17.19
N GLY A 614 -15.19 18.90 17.40
CA GLY A 614 -13.84 18.58 17.89
C GLY A 614 -13.83 17.98 19.30
N GLU A 615 -14.75 18.41 20.17
CA GLU A 615 -14.89 17.89 21.52
C GLU A 615 -15.35 16.43 21.51
N THR A 616 -16.31 16.09 20.68
CA THR A 616 -16.76 14.71 20.49
C THR A 616 -15.61 13.80 20.02
N ILE A 617 -14.82 14.24 19.04
CA ILE A 617 -13.63 13.49 18.60
C ILE A 617 -12.66 13.29 19.75
N MET A 618 -12.34 14.35 20.48
CA MET A 618 -11.42 14.30 21.61
C MET A 618 -11.90 13.35 22.71
N ASN A 619 -13.20 13.35 23.03
CA ASN A 619 -13.78 12.45 24.02
C ASN A 619 -13.68 10.97 23.59
N ILE A 620 -13.94 10.67 22.31
CA ILE A 620 -13.78 9.32 21.74
C ILE A 620 -12.30 8.87 21.85
N LEU A 621 -11.37 9.72 21.47
CA LEU A 621 -9.93 9.42 21.52
C LEU A 621 -9.45 9.23 22.98
N ASN A 622 -9.86 10.10 23.89
CA ASN A 622 -9.50 10.01 25.30
C ASN A 622 -10.05 8.73 25.94
N TYR A 623 -11.30 8.33 25.59
CA TYR A 623 -11.84 7.05 26.01
C TYR A 623 -10.98 5.89 25.50
N ALA A 624 -10.68 5.88 24.20
CA ALA A 624 -9.90 4.82 23.58
C ALA A 624 -8.51 4.69 24.23
N TYR A 625 -7.84 5.79 24.47
CA TYR A 625 -6.48 5.81 25.02
C TYR A 625 -6.39 5.49 26.51
N LYS A 626 -7.42 5.84 27.29
CA LYS A 626 -7.47 5.54 28.72
C LYS A 626 -7.88 4.10 29.03
N HIS A 627 -8.71 3.49 28.18
CA HIS A 627 -9.34 2.20 28.49
C HIS A 627 -8.84 1.04 27.61
N THR A 628 -8.07 1.32 26.57
CA THR A 628 -7.56 0.28 25.66
C THR A 628 -6.14 0.59 25.24
N ASN A 629 -5.47 -0.43 24.68
CA ASN A 629 -4.12 -0.29 24.12
C ASN A 629 -4.15 0.02 22.61
N ILE A 630 -5.18 0.73 22.14
CA ILE A 630 -5.28 1.12 20.74
C ILE A 630 -4.19 2.15 20.41
N SER A 631 -3.42 1.91 19.36
CA SER A 631 -2.26 2.75 19.02
C SER A 631 -2.49 3.69 17.85
N TYR A 632 -3.51 3.45 17.02
CA TYR A 632 -3.78 4.29 15.85
C TYR A 632 -5.27 4.25 15.47
N LEU A 633 -5.89 5.42 15.36
CA LEU A 633 -7.33 5.58 15.18
C LEU A 633 -7.67 6.66 14.16
N GLY A 634 -8.68 6.41 13.35
CA GLY A 634 -9.30 7.39 12.46
C GLY A 634 -10.81 7.47 12.66
N ILE A 635 -11.35 8.68 12.60
CA ILE A 635 -12.80 8.93 12.63
C ILE A 635 -13.24 9.15 11.18
N ASN A 636 -14.28 8.43 10.76
CA ASN A 636 -14.84 8.51 9.41
C ASN A 636 -16.27 9.05 9.46
N PHE A 637 -16.55 9.91 8.53
CA PHE A 637 -17.88 10.39 8.16
C PHE A 637 -17.92 10.72 6.68
N HIS A 638 -19.06 11.07 6.12
CA HIS A 638 -19.18 11.40 4.71
C HIS A 638 -19.12 12.91 4.48
N ILE A 639 -18.05 13.39 3.85
CA ILE A 639 -17.91 14.79 3.47
C ILE A 639 -18.62 15.00 2.13
N ARG A 640 -19.51 15.97 2.07
CA ARG A 640 -20.19 16.40 0.83
C ARG A 640 -20.06 17.91 0.67
N TYR A 641 -19.79 18.36 -0.54
CA TYR A 641 -19.73 19.77 -0.84
C TYR A 641 -20.24 20.09 -2.25
N CYS A 642 -20.76 21.30 -2.39
CA CYS A 642 -21.20 21.83 -3.67
C CYS A 642 -20.00 22.27 -4.52
N LYS A 643 -19.85 21.74 -5.72
CA LYS A 643 -18.77 22.15 -6.65
C LYS A 643 -18.93 23.60 -7.13
N CYS A 644 -20.14 24.14 -7.13
CA CYS A 644 -20.42 25.49 -7.58
C CYS A 644 -19.90 26.56 -6.61
N CYS A 645 -20.27 26.45 -5.33
CA CYS A 645 -19.98 27.50 -4.32
C CYS A 645 -19.12 27.04 -3.16
N GLY A 646 -18.68 25.77 -3.11
CA GLY A 646 -17.83 25.22 -2.03
C GLY A 646 -18.56 24.97 -0.71
N THR A 647 -19.89 25.18 -0.63
CA THR A 647 -20.66 24.96 0.61
C THR A 647 -20.64 23.47 0.99
N TYR A 648 -20.32 23.17 2.25
CA TYR A 648 -20.43 21.83 2.82
C TYR A 648 -21.90 21.49 3.11
N LEU A 649 -22.28 20.23 2.91
CA LEU A 649 -23.66 19.76 2.97
C LEU A 649 -23.76 18.60 3.97
N HIS A 650 -24.90 18.51 4.66
CA HIS A 650 -25.25 17.36 5.47
C HIS A 650 -25.59 16.13 4.61
N SER A 651 -25.55 14.95 5.21
CA SER A 651 -25.67 13.68 4.48
C SER A 651 -26.95 13.50 3.65
N ASN A 652 -28.03 14.19 4.00
CA ASN A 652 -29.36 14.03 3.40
C ASN A 652 -29.71 15.09 2.34
N GLU A 653 -28.89 16.11 2.13
CA GLU A 653 -29.21 17.21 1.20
C GLU A 653 -28.91 16.81 -0.26
N LEU A 654 -29.91 16.84 -1.13
CA LEU A 654 -29.80 16.50 -2.55
C LEU A 654 -29.37 17.70 -3.43
N ALA A 655 -29.54 18.92 -2.91
CA ALA A 655 -29.13 20.16 -3.56
C ALA A 655 -28.46 21.10 -2.54
N CYS A 656 -27.63 21.99 -3.04
CA CYS A 656 -26.90 22.95 -2.22
C CYS A 656 -27.88 23.96 -1.58
N VAL A 657 -27.87 24.06 -0.28
CA VAL A 657 -28.69 24.99 0.51
C VAL A 657 -28.35 26.45 0.24
N ASN A 658 -27.14 26.75 -0.26
CA ASN A 658 -26.67 28.10 -0.53
C ASN A 658 -26.96 28.57 -1.96
N CYS A 659 -26.73 27.75 -2.99
CA CYS A 659 -26.87 28.14 -4.40
C CYS A 659 -27.84 27.27 -5.21
N GLY A 660 -28.51 26.29 -4.60
CA GLY A 660 -29.49 25.43 -5.27
C GLY A 660 -28.90 24.40 -6.24
N SER A 661 -27.59 24.37 -6.46
CA SER A 661 -26.94 23.43 -7.38
C SER A 661 -27.06 21.98 -6.90
N SER A 662 -27.35 21.06 -7.83
CA SER A 662 -27.32 19.62 -7.59
C SER A 662 -25.94 18.99 -7.87
N ASP A 663 -24.94 19.78 -8.31
CA ASP A 663 -23.58 19.29 -8.55
C ASP A 663 -22.84 19.16 -7.22
N ILE A 664 -23.12 18.06 -6.53
CA ILE A 664 -22.58 17.71 -5.21
C ILE A 664 -21.50 16.66 -5.36
N GLN A 665 -20.35 16.91 -4.72
CA GLN A 665 -19.25 15.97 -4.68
C GLN A 665 -19.14 15.31 -3.31
N GLY A 666 -19.05 13.96 -3.31
CA GLY A 666 -18.80 13.18 -2.11
C GLY A 666 -17.31 12.83 -1.96
N ILE A 667 -16.82 12.86 -0.73
CA ILE A 667 -15.48 12.42 -0.33
C ILE A 667 -15.61 11.48 0.85
N SER A 668 -14.95 10.35 0.74
CA SER A 668 -14.90 9.34 1.79
C SER A 668 -13.48 8.80 1.96
N ARG A 669 -13.22 8.15 3.09
CA ARG A 669 -11.96 7.44 3.30
C ARG A 669 -11.99 6.11 2.55
N VAL A 670 -10.97 5.88 1.71
CA VAL A 670 -10.81 4.62 0.95
C VAL A 670 -10.34 3.50 1.89
N THR A 671 -9.11 3.61 2.37
CA THR A 671 -8.51 2.68 3.36
C THR A 671 -7.70 3.41 4.41
N GLY A 672 -6.99 4.45 4.07
CA GLY A 672 -6.15 5.26 4.95
C GLY A 672 -5.97 6.67 4.43
N TYR A 673 -6.49 6.95 3.23
CA TYR A 673 -6.49 8.26 2.61
C TYR A 673 -7.88 8.60 2.08
N LEU A 674 -8.12 9.86 1.83
CA LEU A 674 -9.38 10.38 1.31
C LEU A 674 -9.37 10.33 -0.22
N SER A 675 -10.53 10.10 -0.82
CA SER A 675 -10.72 10.25 -2.27
C SER A 675 -12.16 10.60 -2.59
N LEU A 676 -12.35 11.07 -3.82
CA LEU A 676 -13.68 11.31 -4.37
C LEU A 676 -14.43 9.99 -4.52
N ASP A 677 -15.70 9.93 -4.11
CA ASP A 677 -16.53 8.73 -4.16
C ASP A 677 -16.61 8.11 -5.56
N GLU A 678 -16.65 8.96 -6.59
CA GLU A 678 -16.68 8.56 -7.99
C GLU A 678 -15.40 7.85 -8.48
N ARG A 679 -14.33 7.93 -7.70
CA ARG A 679 -13.05 7.27 -8.00
C ARG A 679 -12.90 5.90 -7.35
N PHE A 680 -13.86 5.48 -6.55
CA PHE A 680 -13.82 4.17 -5.89
C PHE A 680 -14.03 3.04 -6.89
N GLY A 681 -13.23 1.97 -6.78
CA GLY A 681 -13.48 0.72 -7.49
C GLY A 681 -14.74 0.01 -6.99
N PRO A 682 -15.30 -0.95 -7.77
CA PRO A 682 -16.59 -1.59 -7.48
C PRO A 682 -16.71 -2.19 -6.08
N GLY A 683 -15.71 -2.95 -5.62
CA GLY A 683 -15.70 -3.55 -4.29
C GLY A 683 -15.70 -2.50 -3.18
N LYS A 684 -14.92 -1.42 -3.35
CA LYS A 684 -14.86 -0.34 -2.37
C LYS A 684 -16.12 0.53 -2.35
N SER A 685 -16.73 0.71 -3.51
CA SER A 685 -18.05 1.37 -3.62
C SER A 685 -19.14 0.57 -2.91
N ALA A 686 -19.12 -0.76 -3.03
CA ALA A 686 -20.04 -1.64 -2.32
C ALA A 686 -19.83 -1.58 -0.80
N GLU A 687 -18.58 -1.66 -0.34
CA GLU A 687 -18.23 -1.51 1.09
C GLU A 687 -18.70 -0.16 1.65
N ARG A 688 -18.47 0.95 0.93
CA ARG A 688 -18.92 2.28 1.36
C ARG A 688 -20.42 2.38 1.55
N LYS A 689 -21.20 1.75 0.66
CA LYS A 689 -22.67 1.73 0.74
C LYS A 689 -23.18 0.93 1.94
N ASP A 690 -22.43 -0.07 2.35
CA ASP A 690 -22.78 -0.94 3.47
C ASP A 690 -22.34 -0.39 4.84
N ARG A 691 -21.56 0.71 4.88
CA ARG A 691 -21.11 1.30 6.15
C ARG A 691 -22.28 1.75 6.99
N VAL A 692 -22.31 1.28 8.23
CA VAL A 692 -23.26 1.72 9.26
C VAL A 692 -22.53 2.50 10.33
N SER A 693 -23.20 3.50 10.88
CA SER A 693 -22.66 4.26 12.01
C SER A 693 -22.53 3.39 13.26
N HIS A 694 -21.44 3.61 13.97
CA HIS A 694 -21.21 3.00 15.30
C HIS A 694 -21.92 3.76 16.43
N VAL A 695 -22.63 4.82 16.10
CA VAL A 695 -23.46 5.61 17.00
C VAL A 695 -24.91 5.24 16.69
N GLY A 696 -25.61 4.58 17.60
CA GLY A 696 -27.00 4.17 17.36
C GLY A 696 -27.89 5.34 16.95
N ASN A 697 -29.02 5.06 16.28
CA ASN A 697 -29.99 6.00 15.69
C ASN A 697 -30.56 7.10 16.62
N ASN A 698 -30.04 7.26 17.83
CA ASN A 698 -30.38 8.31 18.77
C ASN A 698 -29.19 9.27 18.92
N HIS A 699 -29.33 10.49 18.39
CA HIS A 699 -28.39 11.61 18.56
C HIS A 699 -28.00 11.95 20.03
N LYS A 700 -28.49 11.21 21.01
CA LYS A 700 -28.14 11.32 22.44
C LYS A 700 -26.99 10.39 22.87
N ALA A 701 -26.44 9.59 22.00
CA ALA A 701 -25.46 8.54 22.33
C ALA A 701 -23.99 9.00 22.31
N TYR A 702 -23.69 10.27 22.07
CA TYR A 702 -22.33 10.82 22.25
C TYR A 702 -21.94 11.01 23.74
N LYS A 703 -22.80 10.65 24.68
CA LYS A 703 -22.41 10.52 26.08
C LYS A 703 -21.84 9.12 26.29
N ILE A 704 -20.52 9.05 26.23
CA ILE A 704 -19.73 7.89 26.69
C ILE A 704 -19.84 7.78 28.18
#